data_6da402dcc3ae95f30a6d2fcbd4ef51c0
#
_entry.id   6da402dcc3ae95f30a6d2fcbd4ef51c0
#
_cell.length_a   1.000
_cell.length_b   1.000
_cell.length_c   1.000
_cell.angle_alpha   90.00
_cell.angle_beta   90.00
_cell.angle_gamma   90.00
#
_symmetry.space_group_name_H-M   'P 1'
#
loop_
_entity.id
_entity.type
_entity.pdbx_description
1 polymer ?
#
loop_
_entity_poly.entity_id
_entity_poly.type
_entity_poly.pdbx_seq_one_letter_code
_entity_poly.pdbx_strand_id
1 'polypeptide(L)'
;MKNALQFAKQYCEEGLHPIPVQYKGKNPTVSGWPNLKVTPDNAEQYFNGKETNIGVRLGGGLIDIDIDDPRLTIFAKKILPFTGKIFGRASNKTSHYLYHSDHRETKKFKFNNKTLIEIRGEGSQTVVPPSTHESGEEVSWESNGKMGYASRGDITKKVGLIALASLLLDKYPRVPGDRDVICCSIAGVLLRAKYQVQEVDTFVQLLASESGDEEADQRVKARKIKTDLENDKHVYGFPTLRKLLPLNEQEIDKVLEFTQTSDEQTHKHLKFISHRSTAHELIPQPDWLISSLIMKKTAFNISGFGGSGKSSLTMLLAITGAYHLPTFLDNKVPQPFSTLIMNQEDTLNQLKLKAKAYCQHFRPTEDHVQGDLLNKRKPKDRKDIFFYSGAEEKFILGKFKKNILEKMPHYDEVKSLVIEKNIDLIVFDPFILLFEGLDENSAHDVSSAMKLLTEIGVQSNAAVVIVDHTSKQSLSSNYKNDINARQSATKGSINKMSAARGGLLLNHMTKDEAKKVFGIDENKCTQFINVLDSKNNYAPVKIRGSWLKKKVVNVDSQDCMILKEDETLARAYAQKKNEKENLLQNNILSCFDRIIETFGGRDDISVNKIAASIGNEYCYKNIKHTTVCEQIKKALSGEGVTKNTIRIHYCYDDNDTKTKHKIIKSTVPDDDPLSCHS
;
A
#
# COMPACT_ATOMS: atom_id res chain seq x y z
N MET A 1 39.51 -21.82 -1.68
CA MET A 1 39.11 -20.43 -1.35
C MET A 1 37.66 -20.23 -1.82
N LYS A 2 36.79 -19.73 -0.97
CA LYS A 2 35.41 -19.41 -1.38
C LYS A 2 35.50 -18.22 -2.34
N ASN A 3 34.86 -18.34 -3.51
CA ASN A 3 34.95 -17.30 -4.56
C ASN A 3 34.10 -16.08 -4.18
N ALA A 4 34.74 -15.03 -3.64
CA ALA A 4 34.04 -13.79 -3.24
C ALA A 4 33.21 -13.18 -4.39
N LEU A 5 33.66 -13.31 -5.63
CA LEU A 5 32.92 -12.87 -6.81
C LEU A 5 31.57 -13.58 -6.96
N GLN A 6 31.54 -14.91 -6.77
CA GLN A 6 30.29 -15.69 -6.87
C GLN A 6 29.28 -15.26 -5.82
N PHE A 7 29.72 -15.07 -4.57
CA PHE A 7 28.84 -14.62 -3.50
C PHE A 7 28.39 -13.16 -3.67
N ALA A 8 29.26 -12.29 -4.17
CA ALA A 8 28.87 -10.91 -4.48
C ALA A 8 27.78 -10.86 -5.56
N LYS A 9 27.89 -11.69 -6.63
CA LYS A 9 26.83 -11.82 -7.63
C LYS A 9 25.52 -12.33 -7.02
N GLN A 10 25.60 -13.36 -6.19
CA GLN A 10 24.42 -13.88 -5.48
C GLN A 10 23.76 -12.81 -4.61
N TYR A 11 24.54 -12.02 -3.88
CA TYR A 11 23.98 -10.92 -3.05
C TYR A 11 23.31 -9.84 -3.89
N CYS A 12 23.85 -9.52 -5.08
CA CYS A 12 23.14 -8.63 -6.02
C CYS A 12 21.77 -9.21 -6.45
N GLU A 13 21.71 -10.51 -6.75
CA GLU A 13 20.46 -11.20 -7.12
C GLU A 13 19.45 -11.25 -5.97
N GLU A 14 19.94 -11.30 -4.72
CA GLU A 14 19.11 -11.20 -3.50
C GLU A 14 18.66 -9.76 -3.20
N GLY A 15 19.08 -8.77 -4.01
CA GLY A 15 18.73 -7.35 -3.81
C GLY A 15 19.58 -6.63 -2.76
N LEU A 16 20.67 -7.26 -2.31
CA LEU A 16 21.67 -6.64 -1.44
C LEU A 16 22.68 -5.84 -2.26
N HIS A 17 23.40 -4.92 -1.60
CA HIS A 17 24.39 -4.07 -2.22
C HIS A 17 25.80 -4.44 -1.74
N PRO A 18 26.44 -5.46 -2.34
CA PRO A 18 27.77 -5.87 -1.92
C PRO A 18 28.82 -4.81 -2.25
N ILE A 19 29.79 -4.67 -1.36
CA ILE A 19 30.95 -3.80 -1.53
C ILE A 19 32.23 -4.56 -1.16
N PRO A 20 33.37 -4.30 -1.84
CA PRO A 20 34.64 -4.95 -1.49
C PRO A 20 35.21 -4.33 -0.20
N VAL A 21 35.61 -5.20 0.72
CA VAL A 21 36.17 -4.85 2.01
C VAL A 21 37.53 -5.49 2.15
N GLN A 22 38.45 -4.83 2.85
CA GLN A 22 39.79 -5.32 3.13
C GLN A 22 39.75 -6.73 3.74
N TYR A 23 40.54 -7.64 3.22
CA TYR A 23 40.67 -8.98 3.79
C TYR A 23 41.16 -8.90 5.25
N LYS A 24 40.54 -9.67 6.13
CA LYS A 24 40.76 -9.59 7.60
C LYS A 24 40.59 -8.17 8.15
N GLY A 25 39.68 -7.41 7.57
CA GLY A 25 39.41 -6.04 8.00
C GLY A 25 37.95 -5.68 7.81
N LYS A 26 37.60 -4.45 8.19
CA LYS A 26 36.25 -3.88 8.12
C LYS A 26 36.17 -2.68 7.17
N ASN A 27 37.30 -2.23 6.60
CA ASN A 27 37.37 -1.02 5.79
C ASN A 27 37.03 -1.33 4.33
N PRO A 28 36.03 -0.65 3.72
CA PRO A 28 35.80 -0.75 2.28
C PRO A 28 37.03 -0.31 1.50
N THR A 29 37.38 -1.03 0.42
CA THR A 29 38.60 -0.80 -0.38
C THR A 29 38.39 0.22 -1.51
N VAL A 30 37.15 0.63 -1.77
CA VAL A 30 36.80 1.57 -2.86
C VAL A 30 36.36 2.91 -2.25
N SER A 31 37.01 3.99 -2.72
CA SER A 31 36.59 5.35 -2.36
C SER A 31 35.19 5.63 -2.91
N GLY A 32 34.35 6.34 -2.13
CA GLY A 32 32.95 6.61 -2.51
C GLY A 32 32.01 5.40 -2.39
N TRP A 33 32.41 4.36 -1.67
CA TRP A 33 31.63 3.13 -1.46
C TRP A 33 30.17 3.33 -1.00
N PRO A 34 29.78 4.41 -0.29
CA PRO A 34 28.37 4.62 0.08
C PRO A 34 27.45 4.77 -1.14
N ASN A 35 28.02 5.17 -2.29
CA ASN A 35 27.29 5.35 -3.54
C ASN A 35 27.61 4.25 -4.59
N LEU A 36 28.48 3.30 -4.24
CA LEU A 36 28.90 2.24 -5.15
C LEU A 36 27.71 1.33 -5.50
N LYS A 37 27.48 1.11 -6.79
CA LYS A 37 26.49 0.16 -7.30
C LYS A 37 27.20 -1.01 -7.96
N VAL A 38 27.29 -2.12 -7.25
CA VAL A 38 27.75 -3.39 -7.82
C VAL A 38 26.54 -4.13 -8.38
N THR A 39 26.68 -4.65 -9.58
CA THR A 39 25.71 -5.49 -10.29
C THR A 39 26.37 -6.83 -10.64
N PRO A 40 25.61 -7.88 -11.00
CA PRO A 40 26.21 -9.15 -11.46
C PRO A 40 27.20 -8.96 -12.61
N ASP A 41 26.96 -7.99 -13.51
CA ASP A 41 27.79 -7.75 -14.70
C ASP A 41 29.12 -7.04 -14.38
N ASN A 42 29.11 -6.13 -13.38
CA ASN A 42 30.31 -5.38 -13.02
C ASN A 42 31.05 -5.91 -11.77
N ALA A 43 30.51 -6.94 -11.10
CA ALA A 43 31.05 -7.47 -9.85
C ALA A 43 32.52 -7.94 -9.98
N GLU A 44 32.91 -8.44 -11.14
CA GLU A 44 34.28 -8.88 -11.40
C GLU A 44 35.31 -7.76 -11.27
N GLN A 45 34.95 -6.51 -11.57
CA GLN A 45 35.82 -5.35 -11.42
C GLN A 45 36.25 -5.11 -9.95
N TYR A 46 35.43 -5.56 -9.01
CA TYR A 46 35.58 -5.29 -7.57
C TYR A 46 36.05 -6.52 -6.77
N PHE A 47 35.75 -7.72 -7.27
CA PHE A 47 36.00 -9.00 -6.57
C PHE A 47 36.86 -9.96 -7.37
N ASN A 48 37.78 -9.46 -8.24
CA ASN A 48 38.60 -10.23 -9.17
C ASN A 48 39.83 -10.84 -8.50
N GLY A 49 39.75 -12.02 -7.96
CA GLY A 49 40.92 -12.88 -7.67
C GLY A 49 41.85 -12.47 -6.51
N LYS A 50 41.62 -11.35 -5.82
CA LYS A 50 42.33 -10.98 -4.59
C LYS A 50 41.56 -11.49 -3.38
N GLU A 51 42.24 -11.81 -2.30
CA GLU A 51 41.63 -12.06 -1.00
C GLU A 51 40.87 -10.78 -0.58
N THR A 52 39.54 -10.84 -0.64
CA THR A 52 38.66 -9.70 -0.39
C THR A 52 37.48 -10.16 0.44
N ASN A 53 37.19 -9.46 1.51
CA ASN A 53 35.97 -9.61 2.25
C ASN A 53 34.79 -8.95 1.51
N ILE A 54 33.58 -9.40 1.79
CA ILE A 54 32.37 -8.83 1.25
C ILE A 54 31.68 -8.07 2.37
N GLY A 55 31.50 -6.76 2.17
CA GLY A 55 30.59 -5.95 2.96
C GLY A 55 29.24 -5.82 2.24
N VAL A 56 28.17 -5.57 2.98
CA VAL A 56 26.89 -5.16 2.44
C VAL A 56 26.59 -3.75 2.93
N ARG A 57 26.33 -2.86 1.99
CA ARG A 57 25.93 -1.49 2.30
C ARG A 57 24.54 -1.49 2.92
N LEU A 58 24.40 -0.83 4.06
CA LEU A 58 23.16 -0.67 4.79
C LEU A 58 22.46 0.65 4.42
N GLY A 59 21.17 0.71 4.65
CA GLY A 59 20.31 1.81 4.25
C GLY A 59 19.35 1.42 3.12
N GLY A 60 18.51 2.35 2.66
CA GLY A 60 17.47 2.03 1.67
C GLY A 60 16.43 1.03 2.17
N GLY A 61 16.28 0.90 3.48
CA GLY A 61 15.38 -0.08 4.09
C GLY A 61 16.06 -1.35 4.60
N LEU A 62 17.40 -1.45 4.54
CA LEU A 62 18.18 -2.54 5.10
C LEU A 62 18.93 -2.08 6.35
N ILE A 63 18.80 -2.83 7.44
CA ILE A 63 19.51 -2.62 8.70
C ILE A 63 20.18 -3.90 9.17
N ASP A 64 21.23 -3.75 9.99
CA ASP A 64 21.90 -4.81 10.72
C ASP A 64 21.86 -4.53 12.22
N ILE A 65 21.45 -5.51 13.01
CA ILE A 65 21.58 -5.47 14.47
C ILE A 65 22.86 -6.18 14.82
N ASP A 66 23.85 -5.43 15.30
CA ASP A 66 25.16 -5.90 15.67
C ASP A 66 25.31 -6.00 17.19
N ILE A 67 25.57 -7.19 17.68
CA ILE A 67 25.65 -7.53 19.12
C ILE A 67 27.12 -7.63 19.53
N ASP A 68 27.62 -6.56 20.14
CA ASP A 68 29.02 -6.49 20.59
C ASP A 68 29.27 -7.21 21.93
N ASP A 69 28.24 -7.31 22.81
CA ASP A 69 28.31 -8.10 24.05
C ASP A 69 27.78 -9.52 23.83
N PRO A 70 28.63 -10.58 23.84
CA PRO A 70 28.18 -11.95 23.56
C PRO A 70 27.11 -12.48 24.50
N ARG A 71 27.03 -11.93 25.74
CA ARG A 71 26.01 -12.33 26.74
C ARG A 71 24.59 -11.97 26.28
N LEU A 72 24.47 -11.00 25.36
CA LEU A 72 23.18 -10.54 24.83
C LEU A 72 22.62 -11.41 23.70
N THR A 73 23.41 -12.32 23.15
CA THR A 73 22.97 -13.15 22.01
C THR A 73 21.78 -14.04 22.33
N ILE A 74 21.69 -14.56 23.54
CA ILE A 74 20.55 -15.38 23.99
C ILE A 74 19.27 -14.53 24.09
N PHE A 75 19.37 -13.29 24.57
CA PHE A 75 18.26 -12.35 24.62
C PHE A 75 17.84 -11.96 23.21
N ALA A 76 18.79 -11.67 22.33
CA ALA A 76 18.51 -11.33 20.94
C ALA A 76 17.74 -12.46 20.23
N LYS A 77 18.15 -13.70 20.40
CA LYS A 77 17.51 -14.86 19.80
C LYS A 77 16.04 -15.03 20.24
N LYS A 78 15.67 -14.58 21.44
CA LYS A 78 14.32 -14.73 22.01
C LYS A 78 13.46 -13.47 21.88
N ILE A 79 14.07 -12.29 21.81
CA ILE A 79 13.38 -11.00 21.86
C ILE A 79 13.28 -10.35 20.48
N LEU A 80 14.31 -10.47 19.63
CA LEU A 80 14.26 -9.87 18.29
C LEU A 80 13.17 -10.51 17.43
N PRO A 81 12.57 -9.76 16.52
CA PRO A 81 11.63 -10.32 15.54
C PRO A 81 12.30 -11.41 14.69
N PHE A 82 11.50 -12.32 14.17
CA PHE A 82 12.04 -13.37 13.31
C PHE A 82 12.71 -12.79 12.06
N THR A 83 13.93 -13.26 11.78
CA THR A 83 14.60 -13.09 10.48
C THR A 83 15.32 -14.38 10.13
N GLY A 84 15.35 -14.73 8.84
CA GLY A 84 16.15 -15.85 8.34
C GLY A 84 17.60 -15.45 8.03
N LYS A 85 17.99 -14.18 8.14
CA LYS A 85 19.35 -13.71 7.84
C LYS A 85 20.12 -13.42 9.13
N ILE A 86 20.78 -14.46 9.66
CA ILE A 86 21.54 -14.39 10.92
C ILE A 86 22.95 -14.93 10.64
N PHE A 87 23.96 -14.19 11.06
CA PHE A 87 25.36 -14.62 10.87
C PHE A 87 26.25 -14.16 12.01
N GLY A 88 27.45 -14.69 12.01
CA GLY A 88 28.48 -14.34 12.97
C GLY A 88 29.77 -15.14 12.71
N ARG A 89 30.56 -15.32 13.74
CA ARG A 89 31.81 -16.09 13.73
C ARG A 89 31.79 -17.18 14.82
N ALA A 90 32.73 -18.11 14.80
CA ALA A 90 32.74 -19.25 15.71
C ALA A 90 32.65 -18.84 17.19
N SER A 91 33.30 -17.74 17.57
CA SER A 91 33.28 -17.17 18.94
C SER A 91 31.95 -16.45 19.27
N ASN A 92 31.17 -16.02 18.27
CA ASN A 92 29.86 -15.36 18.42
C ASN A 92 29.00 -15.60 17.17
N LYS A 93 28.34 -16.77 17.11
CA LYS A 93 27.64 -17.26 15.91
C LYS A 93 26.42 -16.46 15.50
N THR A 94 25.78 -15.76 16.43
CA THR A 94 24.54 -15.02 16.23
C THR A 94 24.71 -13.56 16.61
N SER A 95 25.81 -12.95 16.15
CA SER A 95 26.12 -11.54 16.45
C SER A 95 25.44 -10.54 15.52
N HIS A 96 24.95 -10.97 14.36
CA HIS A 96 24.36 -10.10 13.36
C HIS A 96 22.99 -10.60 12.90
N TYR A 97 22.01 -9.69 12.82
CA TYR A 97 20.65 -9.96 12.37
C TYR A 97 20.25 -8.91 11.33
N LEU A 98 20.03 -9.33 10.07
CA LEU A 98 19.60 -8.43 9.00
C LEU A 98 18.08 -8.36 8.92
N TYR A 99 17.57 -7.13 8.75
CA TYR A 99 16.15 -6.86 8.56
C TYR A 99 15.90 -5.85 7.44
N HIS A 100 14.76 -6.01 6.79
CA HIS A 100 14.11 -4.87 6.16
C HIS A 100 13.45 -4.01 7.23
N SER A 101 13.60 -2.68 7.16
CA SER A 101 13.08 -1.76 8.18
C SER A 101 12.84 -0.36 7.63
N ASP A 102 11.92 0.37 8.25
CA ASP A 102 11.76 1.81 8.12
C ASP A 102 12.70 2.60 9.08
N HIS A 103 13.48 1.90 9.88
CA HIS A 103 14.57 2.50 10.66
C HIS A 103 15.73 2.83 9.73
N ARG A 104 16.21 4.08 9.77
CA ARG A 104 17.27 4.54 8.84
C ARG A 104 18.58 4.87 9.53
N GLU A 105 18.51 5.41 10.73
CA GLU A 105 19.66 5.95 11.45
C GLU A 105 20.49 4.83 12.09
N THR A 106 21.81 5.04 12.23
CA THR A 106 22.64 4.18 13.08
C THR A 106 22.46 4.60 14.53
N LYS A 107 22.04 3.67 15.42
CA LYS A 107 21.85 3.92 16.84
C LYS A 107 22.68 2.95 17.68
N LYS A 108 23.55 3.50 18.55
CA LYS A 108 24.42 2.72 19.46
C LYS A 108 23.87 2.76 20.88
N PHE A 109 23.69 1.59 21.46
CA PHE A 109 23.38 1.45 22.87
C PHE A 109 24.70 1.19 23.60
N LYS A 110 25.14 2.17 24.40
CA LYS A 110 26.45 2.18 25.04
C LYS A 110 26.35 2.23 26.56
N PHE A 111 27.26 1.56 27.20
CA PHE A 111 27.49 1.70 28.65
C PHE A 111 29.00 1.65 28.94
N ASN A 112 29.51 2.50 29.85
CA ASN A 112 30.93 2.62 30.18
C ASN A 112 31.85 2.75 28.95
N ASN A 113 31.48 3.58 28.00
CA ASN A 113 32.16 3.79 26.70
C ASN A 113 32.25 2.55 25.79
N LYS A 114 31.63 1.43 26.16
CA LYS A 114 31.55 0.25 25.30
C LYS A 114 30.19 0.21 24.59
N THR A 115 30.20 -0.09 23.31
CA THR A 115 28.98 -0.43 22.60
C THR A 115 28.53 -1.82 23.06
N LEU A 116 27.26 -1.96 23.40
CA LEU A 116 26.66 -3.25 23.82
C LEU A 116 25.97 -3.92 22.63
N ILE A 117 25.21 -3.12 21.91
CA ILE A 117 24.45 -3.50 20.73
C ILE A 117 24.22 -2.27 19.86
N GLU A 118 24.21 -2.43 18.57
CA GLU A 118 24.06 -1.36 17.59
C GLU A 118 22.98 -1.69 16.56
N ILE A 119 22.12 -0.72 16.25
CA ILE A 119 21.29 -0.75 15.05
C ILE A 119 22.08 0.00 13.99
N ARG A 120 22.59 -0.69 12.97
CA ARG A 120 23.29 -0.09 11.85
C ARG A 120 22.33 0.21 10.72
N GLY A 121 22.31 1.43 10.24
CA GLY A 121 21.43 1.93 9.18
C GLY A 121 22.19 2.64 8.07
N GLU A 122 21.61 3.69 7.53
CA GLU A 122 22.18 4.48 6.43
C GLU A 122 23.59 4.99 6.74
N GLY A 123 24.44 4.94 5.71
CA GLY A 123 25.83 5.37 5.80
C GLY A 123 26.77 4.35 6.45
N SER A 124 26.28 3.18 6.83
CA SER A 124 27.09 2.10 7.38
C SER A 124 27.12 0.86 6.46
N GLN A 125 27.96 -0.10 6.81
CA GLN A 125 28.06 -1.39 6.15
C GLN A 125 28.29 -2.49 7.19
N THR A 126 28.01 -3.74 6.81
CA THR A 126 28.30 -4.91 7.61
C THR A 126 29.05 -5.95 6.79
N VAL A 127 30.06 -6.59 7.39
CA VAL A 127 30.87 -7.64 6.73
C VAL A 127 30.11 -8.96 6.83
N VAL A 128 29.78 -9.52 5.67
CA VAL A 128 28.91 -10.69 5.55
C VAL A 128 29.68 -11.95 5.15
N PRO A 129 29.14 -13.18 5.35
CA PRO A 129 29.73 -14.40 4.84
C PRO A 129 29.91 -14.39 3.31
N PRO A 130 30.91 -15.06 2.75
CA PRO A 130 32.02 -15.77 3.42
C PRO A 130 33.26 -14.86 3.57
N SER A 131 33.28 -14.09 4.62
CA SER A 131 34.39 -13.17 4.91
C SER A 131 35.23 -13.71 6.07
N THR A 132 36.49 -13.19 6.20
CA THR A 132 37.36 -13.51 7.31
C THR A 132 37.45 -12.31 8.25
N HIS A 133 37.17 -12.51 9.51
CA HIS A 133 37.30 -11.47 10.55
C HIS A 133 38.76 -11.15 10.84
N GLU A 134 39.07 -10.00 11.43
CA GLU A 134 40.42 -9.61 11.84
C GLU A 134 41.11 -10.60 12.80
N SER A 135 40.33 -11.35 13.60
CA SER A 135 40.83 -12.43 14.44
C SER A 135 41.27 -13.70 13.64
N GLY A 136 40.99 -13.75 12.35
CA GLY A 136 41.20 -14.91 11.51
C GLY A 136 40.03 -15.88 11.47
N GLU A 137 38.98 -15.67 12.23
CA GLU A 137 37.75 -16.49 12.22
C GLU A 137 36.95 -16.25 10.93
N GLU A 138 36.37 -17.32 10.41
CA GLU A 138 35.43 -17.20 9.28
C GLU A 138 34.09 -16.62 9.75
N VAL A 139 33.56 -15.65 9.01
CA VAL A 139 32.18 -15.17 9.14
C VAL A 139 31.29 -16.12 8.35
N SER A 140 30.30 -16.71 9.03
CA SER A 140 29.42 -17.73 8.47
C SER A 140 27.96 -17.48 8.80
N TRP A 141 27.06 -17.95 7.93
CA TRP A 141 25.63 -17.93 8.18
C TRP A 141 25.28 -18.98 9.24
N GLU A 142 24.62 -18.54 10.31
CA GLU A 142 23.90 -19.42 11.21
C GLU A 142 22.53 -19.77 10.60
N SER A 143 21.89 -18.79 9.94
CA SER A 143 20.72 -18.96 9.12
C SER A 143 20.79 -18.07 7.90
N ASN A 144 20.50 -18.64 6.72
CA ASN A 144 20.52 -17.93 5.43
C ASN A 144 19.16 -18.06 4.71
N GLY A 145 18.08 -17.81 5.43
CA GLY A 145 16.72 -17.85 4.91
C GLY A 145 16.20 -16.47 4.46
N LYS A 146 14.90 -16.34 4.42
CA LYS A 146 14.22 -15.08 4.05
C LYS A 146 14.47 -14.00 5.12
N MET A 147 14.82 -12.81 4.69
CA MET A 147 14.99 -11.65 5.57
C MET A 147 13.66 -11.23 6.19
N GLY A 148 13.65 -10.96 7.49
CA GLY A 148 12.49 -10.46 8.22
C GLY A 148 12.30 -8.96 8.02
N TYR A 149 11.12 -8.47 8.42
CA TYR A 149 10.83 -7.04 8.53
C TYR A 149 10.66 -6.66 10.00
N ALA A 150 11.24 -5.54 10.39
CA ALA A 150 11.08 -4.97 11.72
C ALA A 150 10.80 -3.46 11.61
N SER A 151 9.70 -2.97 12.20
CA SER A 151 9.43 -1.54 12.22
C SER A 151 10.43 -0.79 13.11
N ARG A 152 10.67 0.50 12.81
CA ARG A 152 11.55 1.36 13.61
C ARG A 152 11.21 1.33 15.10
N GLY A 153 9.91 1.46 15.42
CA GLY A 153 9.45 1.47 16.81
C GLY A 153 9.75 0.15 17.52
N ASP A 154 9.36 -0.97 16.90
CA ASP A 154 9.54 -2.30 17.46
C ASP A 154 11.02 -2.67 17.62
N ILE A 155 11.83 -2.49 16.58
CA ILE A 155 13.26 -2.86 16.64
C ILE A 155 14.04 -2.02 17.65
N THR A 156 13.78 -0.71 17.72
CA THR A 156 14.45 0.17 18.70
C THR A 156 14.08 -0.20 20.12
N LYS A 157 12.82 -0.52 20.37
CA LYS A 157 12.32 -0.94 21.67
C LYS A 157 12.94 -2.27 22.12
N LYS A 158 12.97 -3.26 21.23
CA LYS A 158 13.54 -4.58 21.50
C LYS A 158 15.05 -4.53 21.70
N VAL A 159 15.77 -3.77 20.89
CA VAL A 159 17.21 -3.59 21.06
C VAL A 159 17.51 -2.85 22.38
N GLY A 160 16.71 -1.86 22.78
CA GLY A 160 16.81 -1.21 24.08
C GLY A 160 16.60 -2.18 25.24
N LEU A 161 15.61 -3.06 25.14
CA LEU A 161 15.35 -4.12 26.13
C LEU A 161 16.52 -5.10 26.24
N ILE A 162 17.12 -5.48 25.10
CA ILE A 162 18.31 -6.36 25.10
C ILE A 162 19.50 -5.62 25.73
N ALA A 163 19.74 -4.36 25.42
CA ALA A 163 20.81 -3.55 26.02
C ALA A 163 20.65 -3.45 27.55
N LEU A 164 19.42 -3.35 28.04
CA LEU A 164 19.11 -3.35 29.47
C LEU A 164 19.59 -4.63 30.17
N ALA A 165 19.50 -5.78 29.48
CA ALA A 165 19.99 -7.04 30.05
C ALA A 165 21.47 -7.00 30.41
N SER A 166 22.34 -6.39 29.57
CA SER A 166 23.79 -6.26 29.87
C SER A 166 24.03 -5.52 31.20
N LEU A 167 23.24 -4.51 31.48
CA LEU A 167 23.36 -3.72 32.69
C LEU A 167 22.83 -4.46 33.93
N LEU A 168 21.75 -5.20 33.77
CA LEU A 168 21.10 -5.90 34.89
C LEU A 168 21.76 -7.23 35.22
N LEU A 169 22.36 -7.95 34.27
CA LEU A 169 23.06 -9.23 34.51
C LEU A 169 24.16 -9.11 35.54
N ASP A 170 24.93 -8.03 35.56
CA ASP A 170 26.00 -7.79 36.49
C ASP A 170 25.51 -7.40 37.89
N LYS A 171 24.26 -6.98 38.03
CA LYS A 171 23.64 -6.49 39.25
C LYS A 171 22.63 -7.46 39.88
N TYR A 172 22.21 -8.48 39.14
CA TYR A 172 21.22 -9.43 39.61
C TYR A 172 21.77 -10.22 40.82
N PRO A 173 21.02 -10.35 41.93
CA PRO A 173 21.53 -11.01 43.15
C PRO A 173 21.83 -12.49 42.94
N ARG A 174 23.03 -12.88 43.29
CA ARG A 174 23.45 -14.29 43.24
C ARG A 174 22.92 -15.14 44.42
N VAL A 175 22.49 -14.47 45.48
CA VAL A 175 21.97 -15.12 46.68
C VAL A 175 20.45 -14.98 46.74
N PRO A 176 19.69 -16.00 47.16
CA PRO A 176 18.25 -15.89 47.35
C PRO A 176 17.88 -14.79 48.37
N GLY A 177 16.72 -14.15 48.18
CA GLY A 177 16.22 -13.06 49.01
C GLY A 177 15.27 -12.16 48.21
N ASP A 178 15.77 -11.03 47.75
CA ASP A 178 14.94 -10.04 47.07
C ASP A 178 14.71 -10.30 45.57
N ARG A 179 15.16 -11.44 45.01
CA ARG A 179 15.06 -11.78 43.58
C ARG A 179 13.64 -11.63 43.04
N ASP A 180 12.63 -12.10 43.76
CA ASP A 180 11.23 -11.99 43.35
C ASP A 180 10.75 -10.54 43.27
N VAL A 181 11.09 -9.74 44.29
CA VAL A 181 10.72 -8.30 44.32
C VAL A 181 11.44 -7.52 43.24
N ILE A 182 12.71 -7.88 42.97
CA ILE A 182 13.49 -7.28 41.87
C ILE A 182 12.83 -7.61 40.52
N CYS A 183 12.49 -8.87 40.25
CA CYS A 183 11.81 -9.29 39.04
C CYS A 183 10.44 -8.61 38.87
N CYS A 184 9.66 -8.54 39.97
CA CYS A 184 8.39 -7.80 39.95
C CYS A 184 8.60 -6.30 39.71
N SER A 185 9.69 -5.71 40.23
CA SER A 185 10.01 -4.31 39.99
C SER A 185 10.41 -4.04 38.55
N ILE A 186 11.25 -4.90 37.95
CA ILE A 186 11.62 -4.84 36.54
C ILE A 186 10.37 -4.98 35.67
N ALA A 187 9.52 -5.97 35.94
CA ALA A 187 8.27 -6.15 35.23
C ALA A 187 7.35 -4.91 35.33
N GLY A 188 7.25 -4.32 36.53
CA GLY A 188 6.47 -3.10 36.74
C GLY A 188 7.02 -1.90 36.00
N VAL A 189 8.36 -1.76 35.87
CA VAL A 189 9.00 -0.71 35.04
C VAL A 189 8.67 -0.93 33.56
N LEU A 190 8.87 -2.13 33.04
CA LEU A 190 8.66 -2.45 31.64
C LEU A 190 7.18 -2.34 31.22
N LEU A 191 6.24 -2.76 32.08
CA LEU A 191 4.80 -2.63 31.79
C LEU A 191 4.35 -1.17 31.76
N ARG A 192 4.89 -0.30 32.64
CA ARG A 192 4.66 1.15 32.56
C ARG A 192 5.28 1.77 31.30
N ALA A 193 6.40 1.23 30.83
CA ALA A 193 7.01 1.57 29.54
C ALA A 193 6.28 0.91 28.33
N LYS A 194 5.07 0.37 28.56
CA LYS A 194 4.19 -0.22 27.54
C LYS A 194 4.79 -1.40 26.76
N TYR A 195 5.65 -2.20 27.38
CA TYR A 195 6.05 -3.48 26.86
C TYR A 195 4.90 -4.50 26.99
N GLN A 196 4.82 -5.45 26.05
CA GLN A 196 3.80 -6.49 26.10
C GLN A 196 4.10 -7.50 27.23
N VAL A 197 3.04 -8.08 27.81
CA VAL A 197 3.17 -9.06 28.91
C VAL A 197 4.17 -10.18 28.58
N GLN A 198 4.04 -10.74 27.37
CA GLN A 198 4.91 -11.82 26.92
C GLN A 198 6.38 -11.39 26.77
N GLU A 199 6.64 -10.18 26.28
CA GLU A 199 8.00 -9.63 26.18
C GLU A 199 8.63 -9.46 27.57
N VAL A 200 7.84 -8.95 28.52
CA VAL A 200 8.28 -8.75 29.91
C VAL A 200 8.56 -10.09 30.59
N ASP A 201 7.67 -11.06 30.47
CA ASP A 201 7.87 -12.38 31.04
C ASP A 201 9.10 -13.07 30.45
N THR A 202 9.26 -13.02 29.11
CA THR A 202 10.44 -13.57 28.43
C THR A 202 11.73 -12.91 28.91
N PHE A 203 11.75 -11.57 29.02
CA PHE A 203 12.92 -10.83 29.47
C PHE A 203 13.30 -11.15 30.91
N VAL A 204 12.32 -11.12 31.83
CA VAL A 204 12.55 -11.38 33.26
C VAL A 204 13.03 -12.82 33.49
N GLN A 205 12.41 -13.79 32.79
CA GLN A 205 12.81 -15.20 32.88
C GLN A 205 14.24 -15.41 32.38
N LEU A 206 14.59 -14.84 31.21
CA LEU A 206 15.94 -14.93 30.67
C LEU A 206 16.96 -14.28 31.58
N LEU A 207 16.66 -13.08 32.10
CA LEU A 207 17.55 -12.38 33.02
C LEU A 207 17.83 -13.21 34.27
N ALA A 208 16.80 -13.79 34.91
CA ALA A 208 16.91 -14.65 36.05
C ALA A 208 17.73 -15.92 35.73
N SER A 209 17.40 -16.61 34.64
CA SER A 209 18.09 -17.83 34.21
C SER A 209 19.57 -17.60 33.92
N GLU A 210 19.90 -16.58 33.14
CA GLU A 210 21.30 -16.23 32.78
C GLU A 210 22.10 -15.71 34.00
N SER A 211 21.41 -15.26 35.04
CA SER A 211 22.03 -14.87 36.32
C SER A 211 22.15 -16.03 37.31
N GLY A 212 21.73 -17.26 36.94
CA GLY A 212 21.82 -18.43 37.79
C GLY A 212 20.73 -18.53 38.89
N ASP A 213 19.54 -17.96 38.62
CA ASP A 213 18.38 -18.13 39.51
C ASP A 213 17.68 -19.44 39.23
N GLU A 214 17.69 -20.34 40.19
CA GLU A 214 17.14 -21.71 40.12
C GLU A 214 15.61 -21.70 39.98
N GLU A 215 14.96 -20.58 40.34
CA GLU A 215 13.50 -20.40 40.25
C GLU A 215 13.10 -19.47 39.09
N ALA A 216 13.92 -19.33 38.08
CA ALA A 216 13.68 -18.40 36.93
C ALA A 216 12.28 -18.58 36.31
N ASP A 217 11.78 -19.82 36.21
CA ASP A 217 10.44 -20.12 35.68
C ASP A 217 9.30 -19.57 36.55
N GLN A 218 9.54 -19.35 37.83
CA GLN A 218 8.55 -18.78 38.77
C GLN A 218 8.53 -17.25 38.75
N ARG A 219 9.48 -16.61 38.05
CA ARG A 219 9.57 -15.13 37.93
C ARG A 219 8.58 -14.53 36.94
N VAL A 220 7.85 -15.37 36.19
CA VAL A 220 6.88 -14.97 35.13
C VAL A 220 5.58 -14.49 35.77
N LYS A 221 5.47 -13.19 36.08
CA LYS A 221 4.33 -12.59 36.79
C LYS A 221 3.74 -11.34 36.08
N ALA A 222 4.17 -11.04 34.87
CA ALA A 222 3.81 -9.78 34.20
C ALA A 222 2.28 -9.64 33.98
N ARG A 223 1.56 -10.75 33.73
CA ARG A 223 0.09 -10.70 33.58
C ARG A 223 -0.60 -10.25 34.86
N LYS A 224 -0.20 -10.80 36.02
CA LYS A 224 -0.76 -10.38 37.33
C LYS A 224 -0.43 -8.93 37.63
N ILE A 225 0.84 -8.53 37.40
CA ILE A 225 1.32 -7.16 37.63
C ILE A 225 0.58 -6.17 36.73
N LYS A 226 0.30 -6.52 35.48
CA LYS A 226 -0.51 -5.71 34.56
C LYS A 226 -1.93 -5.52 35.06
N THR A 227 -2.58 -6.61 35.51
CA THR A 227 -3.94 -6.53 36.10
C THR A 227 -3.95 -5.67 37.36
N ASP A 228 -2.93 -5.77 38.21
CA ASP A 228 -2.83 -4.95 39.41
C ASP A 228 -2.62 -3.48 39.06
N LEU A 229 -1.83 -3.15 38.00
CA LEU A 229 -1.69 -1.79 37.47
C LEU A 229 -3.00 -1.21 36.92
N GLU A 230 -3.76 -2.04 36.18
CA GLU A 230 -5.05 -1.62 35.60
C GLU A 230 -6.15 -1.40 36.66
N ASN A 231 -5.99 -2.00 37.83
CA ASN A 231 -6.88 -1.85 38.98
C ASN A 231 -6.34 -0.87 40.05
N ASP A 232 -5.38 0.01 39.71
CA ASP A 232 -4.78 0.99 40.60
C ASP A 232 -4.19 0.40 41.91
N LYS A 233 -3.83 -0.89 41.91
CA LYS A 233 -3.16 -1.50 43.05
C LYS A 233 -1.69 -1.13 43.09
N HIS A 234 -1.11 -1.21 44.29
CA HIS A 234 0.31 -0.98 44.45
C HIS A 234 1.12 -2.02 43.69
N VAL A 235 1.95 -1.58 42.75
CA VAL A 235 2.90 -2.38 41.97
C VAL A 235 4.30 -1.83 42.15
N TYR A 236 5.25 -2.71 42.44
CA TYR A 236 6.66 -2.35 42.48
C TYR A 236 7.12 -1.74 41.15
N GLY A 237 8.10 -0.89 41.23
CA GLY A 237 8.61 -0.19 40.04
C GLY A 237 10.00 0.37 40.28
N PHE A 238 10.34 1.41 39.53
CA PHE A 238 11.67 1.99 39.54
C PHE A 238 12.18 2.39 40.95
N PRO A 239 11.37 3.00 41.85
CA PRO A 239 11.85 3.35 43.22
C PRO A 239 12.28 2.11 44.02
N THR A 240 11.55 1.00 43.89
CA THR A 240 11.91 -0.26 44.56
C THR A 240 13.13 -0.90 43.90
N LEU A 241 13.23 -0.88 42.59
CA LEU A 241 14.38 -1.41 41.86
C LEU A 241 15.67 -0.68 42.26
N ARG A 242 15.64 0.65 42.31
CA ARG A 242 16.75 1.49 42.74
C ARG A 242 17.19 1.21 44.18
N LYS A 243 16.25 0.87 45.04
CA LYS A 243 16.53 0.56 46.44
C LYS A 243 17.20 -0.80 46.64
N LEU A 244 16.83 -1.78 45.79
CA LEU A 244 17.27 -3.16 45.92
C LEU A 244 18.51 -3.50 45.07
N LEU A 245 18.71 -2.82 43.93
CA LEU A 245 19.88 -3.02 43.11
C LEU A 245 20.90 -1.88 43.34
N PRO A 246 22.20 -2.23 43.47
CA PRO A 246 23.26 -1.24 43.67
C PRO A 246 23.58 -0.49 42.36
N LEU A 247 22.62 0.27 41.85
CA LEU A 247 22.75 1.09 40.66
C LEU A 247 23.29 2.47 40.99
N ASN A 248 24.34 2.91 40.31
CA ASN A 248 24.81 4.28 40.35
C ASN A 248 23.96 5.21 39.47
N GLU A 249 24.12 6.53 39.55
CA GLU A 249 23.31 7.51 38.81
C GLU A 249 23.40 7.32 37.29
N GLN A 250 24.57 6.98 36.74
CA GLN A 250 24.72 6.72 35.29
C GLN A 250 23.98 5.45 34.85
N GLU A 251 23.98 4.41 35.69
CA GLU A 251 23.23 3.19 35.45
C GLU A 251 21.72 3.43 35.52
N ILE A 252 21.30 4.28 36.45
CA ILE A 252 19.90 4.71 36.55
C ILE A 252 19.46 5.42 35.30
N ASP A 253 20.25 6.40 34.83
CA ASP A 253 19.97 7.12 33.59
C ASP A 253 19.89 6.19 32.39
N LYS A 254 20.74 5.13 32.32
CA LYS A 254 20.70 4.13 31.28
C LYS A 254 19.49 3.21 31.36
N VAL A 255 19.06 2.81 32.56
CA VAL A 255 17.81 2.05 32.72
C VAL A 255 16.64 2.89 32.18
N LEU A 256 16.56 4.17 32.52
CA LEU A 256 15.54 5.06 32.04
C LEU A 256 15.64 5.25 30.53
N GLU A 257 16.85 5.51 29.99
CA GLU A 257 17.07 5.64 28.56
C GLU A 257 16.65 4.39 27.76
N PHE A 258 17.06 3.19 28.22
CA PHE A 258 16.81 1.95 27.53
C PHE A 258 15.35 1.50 27.60
N THR A 259 14.65 1.86 28.68
CA THR A 259 13.22 1.52 28.85
C THR A 259 12.28 2.61 28.34
N GLN A 260 12.70 3.86 28.31
CA GLN A 260 11.93 5.01 27.84
C GLN A 260 11.94 5.17 26.31
N THR A 261 12.40 4.18 25.56
CA THR A 261 12.18 4.13 24.11
C THR A 261 10.69 4.01 23.79
N SER A 262 9.83 4.58 24.59
CA SER A 262 8.41 4.66 24.34
C SER A 262 8.10 5.76 23.34
N ASP A 263 7.06 5.51 22.55
CA ASP A 263 6.43 6.46 21.64
C ASP A 263 6.03 7.83 22.27
N GLU A 264 6.21 8.04 23.57
CA GLU A 264 5.90 9.29 24.27
C GLU A 264 6.96 10.38 24.09
N GLN A 265 8.20 10.03 23.71
CA GLN A 265 9.21 11.04 23.29
C GLN A 265 9.29 11.20 21.77
N THR A 266 8.60 10.41 21.01
CA THR A 266 8.18 10.84 19.68
C THR A 266 7.03 11.86 19.83
N HIS A 267 7.27 13.03 20.42
CA HIS A 267 6.82 14.21 19.70
C HIS A 267 7.26 13.93 18.27
N LYS A 268 6.30 13.57 17.42
CA LYS A 268 6.51 13.48 15.99
C LYS A 268 7.19 14.79 15.62
N HIS A 269 8.52 14.81 15.61
CA HIS A 269 9.22 15.84 14.90
C HIS A 269 8.68 15.72 13.49
N LEU A 270 7.84 16.67 13.13
CA LEU A 270 7.35 16.78 11.78
C LEU A 270 8.60 16.72 10.91
N LYS A 271 8.82 15.59 10.21
CA LYS A 271 9.97 15.45 9.32
C LYS A 271 9.70 16.35 8.13
N PHE A 272 10.26 17.54 8.18
CA PHE A 272 10.27 18.43 7.03
C PHE A 272 11.39 18.00 6.10
N ILE A 273 11.02 17.72 4.86
CA ILE A 273 11.96 17.48 3.77
C ILE A 273 11.89 18.71 2.87
N SER A 274 13.02 19.38 2.67
CA SER A 274 13.09 20.47 1.71
C SER A 274 12.97 19.92 0.28
N HIS A 275 12.17 20.57 -0.58
CA HIS A 275 12.12 20.21 -2.00
C HIS A 275 13.50 20.26 -2.67
N ARG A 276 14.43 21.11 -2.17
CA ARG A 276 15.81 21.20 -2.68
C ARG A 276 16.62 19.95 -2.38
N SER A 277 16.37 19.27 -1.25
CA SER A 277 17.06 18.01 -0.92
C SER A 277 16.55 16.84 -1.76
N THR A 278 15.34 16.93 -2.31
CA THR A 278 14.74 15.87 -3.14
C THR A 278 15.09 16.01 -4.63
N ALA A 279 15.63 17.16 -5.07
CA ALA A 279 15.90 17.42 -6.49
C ALA A 279 16.87 16.42 -7.15
N HIS A 280 17.70 15.75 -6.37
CA HIS A 280 18.69 14.75 -6.83
C HIS A 280 18.43 13.34 -6.28
N GLU A 281 17.34 13.13 -5.52
CA GLU A 281 16.96 11.81 -5.03
C GLU A 281 16.22 11.02 -6.11
N LEU A 282 16.64 9.77 -6.32
CA LEU A 282 15.85 8.80 -7.06
C LEU A 282 14.66 8.38 -6.18
N ILE A 283 13.49 8.95 -6.46
CA ILE A 283 12.27 8.56 -5.77
C ILE A 283 11.86 7.16 -6.25
N PRO A 284 11.73 6.18 -5.34
CA PRO A 284 11.32 4.83 -5.73
C PRO A 284 9.93 4.86 -6.36
N GLN A 285 9.72 3.99 -7.35
CA GLN A 285 8.40 3.84 -7.96
C GLN A 285 7.37 3.41 -6.91
N PRO A 286 6.14 3.94 -6.99
CA PRO A 286 5.06 3.50 -6.11
C PRO A 286 4.80 2.01 -6.23
N ASP A 287 4.50 1.36 -5.12
CA ASP A 287 4.22 -0.09 -5.07
C ASP A 287 2.78 -0.38 -5.52
N TRP A 288 2.58 -0.39 -6.84
CA TRP A 288 1.29 -0.59 -7.48
C TRP A 288 0.89 -2.06 -7.51
N LEU A 289 -0.35 -2.36 -7.10
CA LEU A 289 -1.03 -3.62 -7.43
C LEU A 289 -1.75 -3.50 -8.79
N ILE A 290 -2.43 -2.39 -8.99
CA ILE A 290 -3.03 -2.01 -10.28
C ILE A 290 -2.53 -0.60 -10.60
N SER A 291 -1.80 -0.44 -11.68
CA SER A 291 -1.15 0.82 -12.07
C SER A 291 -2.15 1.98 -12.10
N SER A 292 -1.79 3.07 -11.47
CA SER A 292 -2.60 4.30 -11.39
C SER A 292 -3.98 4.14 -10.73
N LEU A 293 -4.27 2.99 -10.11
CA LEU A 293 -5.56 2.71 -9.47
C LEU A 293 -5.42 2.24 -8.02
N ILE A 294 -4.73 1.13 -7.77
CA ILE A 294 -4.59 0.53 -6.43
C ILE A 294 -3.11 0.42 -6.05
N MET A 295 -2.74 1.09 -4.97
CA MET A 295 -1.38 1.12 -4.43
C MET A 295 -1.36 0.51 -3.03
N LYS A 296 -0.29 -0.21 -2.67
CA LYS A 296 -0.09 -0.70 -1.30
C LYS A 296 -0.08 0.43 -0.28
N LYS A 297 -0.39 0.11 0.98
CA LYS A 297 -0.46 1.05 2.10
C LYS A 297 -1.54 2.13 1.97
N THR A 298 -2.52 1.91 1.09
CA THR A 298 -3.64 2.84 0.90
C THR A 298 -4.98 2.13 0.97
N ALA A 299 -6.03 2.90 1.29
CA ALA A 299 -7.40 2.44 1.23
C ALA A 299 -8.03 2.82 -0.12
N PHE A 300 -8.83 1.90 -0.67
CA PHE A 300 -9.57 2.02 -1.91
C PHE A 300 -11.03 1.61 -1.69
N ASN A 301 -11.99 2.33 -2.28
CA ASN A 301 -13.41 2.07 -2.08
C ASN A 301 -14.08 1.50 -3.34
N ILE A 302 -14.90 0.46 -3.18
CA ILE A 302 -15.80 -0.07 -4.22
C ILE A 302 -17.22 0.07 -3.73
N SER A 303 -18.01 0.93 -4.38
CA SER A 303 -19.41 1.20 -4.02
C SER A 303 -20.36 0.84 -5.15
N GLY A 304 -21.62 0.57 -4.79
CA GLY A 304 -22.67 0.23 -5.76
C GLY A 304 -23.94 -0.30 -5.08
N PHE A 305 -25.01 -0.38 -5.83
CA PHE A 305 -26.29 -0.91 -5.35
C PHE A 305 -26.20 -2.39 -4.97
N GLY A 306 -27.17 -2.86 -4.18
CA GLY A 306 -27.37 -4.29 -3.96
C GLY A 306 -27.53 -5.01 -5.32
N GLY A 307 -26.85 -6.15 -5.48
CA GLY A 307 -26.87 -6.91 -6.74
C GLY A 307 -26.09 -6.29 -7.90
N SER A 308 -25.36 -5.18 -7.71
CA SER A 308 -24.52 -4.57 -8.77
C SER A 308 -23.24 -5.33 -9.07
N GLY A 309 -22.96 -6.43 -8.38
CA GLY A 309 -21.78 -7.27 -8.64
C GLY A 309 -20.51 -6.85 -7.92
N LYS A 310 -20.59 -6.10 -6.82
CA LYS A 310 -19.40 -5.65 -6.03
C LYS A 310 -18.50 -6.82 -5.61
N SER A 311 -19.07 -7.82 -4.93
CA SER A 311 -18.32 -9.01 -4.49
C SER A 311 -17.80 -9.86 -5.67
N SER A 312 -18.47 -9.81 -6.83
CA SER A 312 -17.94 -10.42 -8.05
C SER A 312 -16.79 -9.60 -8.64
N LEU A 313 -16.82 -8.27 -8.55
CA LEU A 313 -15.71 -7.42 -8.97
C LEU A 313 -14.48 -7.61 -8.08
N THR A 314 -14.66 -7.73 -6.77
CA THR A 314 -13.53 -8.01 -5.86
C THR A 314 -12.92 -9.39 -6.10
N MET A 315 -13.75 -10.39 -6.45
CA MET A 315 -13.25 -11.71 -6.88
C MET A 315 -12.48 -11.61 -8.20
N LEU A 316 -12.99 -10.85 -9.20
CA LEU A 316 -12.26 -10.60 -10.45
C LEU A 316 -10.90 -9.93 -10.16
N LEU A 317 -10.85 -8.95 -9.28
CA LEU A 317 -9.60 -8.29 -8.87
C LEU A 317 -8.62 -9.29 -8.23
N ALA A 318 -9.09 -10.14 -7.33
CA ALA A 318 -8.27 -11.16 -6.67
C ALA A 318 -7.70 -12.19 -7.67
N ILE A 319 -8.54 -12.68 -8.59
CA ILE A 319 -8.14 -13.57 -9.68
C ILE A 319 -7.11 -12.89 -10.58
N THR A 320 -7.33 -11.62 -10.93
CA THR A 320 -6.40 -10.83 -11.74
C THR A 320 -5.01 -10.81 -11.11
N GLY A 321 -4.93 -10.61 -9.78
CA GLY A 321 -3.67 -10.62 -9.05
C GLY A 321 -3.01 -11.99 -8.98
N ALA A 322 -3.76 -13.01 -8.60
CA ALA A 322 -3.24 -14.37 -8.41
C ALA A 322 -2.75 -15.00 -9.73
N TYR A 323 -3.48 -14.79 -10.81
CA TYR A 323 -3.14 -15.31 -12.15
C TYR A 323 -2.27 -14.35 -12.97
N HIS A 324 -2.02 -13.13 -12.45
CA HIS A 324 -1.29 -12.09 -13.15
C HIS A 324 -1.90 -11.81 -14.54
N LEU A 325 -3.21 -11.58 -14.59
CA LEU A 325 -3.83 -11.11 -15.82
C LEU A 325 -3.23 -9.74 -16.20
N PRO A 326 -3.06 -9.41 -17.48
CA PRO A 326 -2.29 -8.24 -17.89
C PRO A 326 -2.93 -6.91 -17.46
N THR A 327 -4.26 -6.88 -17.38
CA THR A 327 -5.03 -5.67 -17.04
C THR A 327 -6.19 -5.97 -16.08
N PHE A 328 -6.60 -4.93 -15.37
CA PHE A 328 -7.84 -4.85 -14.60
C PHE A 328 -8.50 -3.50 -14.93
N LEU A 329 -9.67 -3.52 -15.55
CA LEU A 329 -10.41 -2.34 -16.00
C LEU A 329 -9.51 -1.38 -16.82
N ASP A 330 -8.83 -1.91 -17.83
CA ASP A 330 -7.86 -1.22 -18.69
C ASP A 330 -6.60 -0.69 -18.00
N ASN A 331 -6.40 -0.98 -16.71
CA ASN A 331 -5.18 -0.59 -16.00
C ASN A 331 -4.21 -1.77 -15.90
N LYS A 332 -2.92 -1.53 -16.16
CA LYS A 332 -1.87 -2.56 -16.14
C LYS A 332 -1.69 -3.16 -14.73
N VAL A 333 -1.46 -4.47 -14.68
CA VAL A 333 -1.07 -5.21 -13.47
C VAL A 333 0.45 -5.41 -13.49
N PRO A 334 1.24 -4.64 -12.71
CA PRO A 334 2.69 -4.69 -12.80
C PRO A 334 3.29 -6.01 -12.33
N GLN A 335 2.71 -6.58 -11.27
CA GLN A 335 3.19 -7.82 -10.63
C GLN A 335 2.02 -8.63 -10.08
N PRO A 336 2.16 -9.96 -9.98
CA PRO A 336 1.17 -10.79 -9.32
C PRO A 336 1.09 -10.46 -7.83
N PHE A 337 -0.10 -10.58 -7.24
CA PHE A 337 -0.33 -10.29 -5.83
C PHE A 337 -1.29 -11.28 -5.17
N SER A 338 -1.08 -11.54 -3.87
CA SER A 338 -1.97 -12.37 -3.05
C SER A 338 -3.06 -11.53 -2.42
N THR A 339 -4.28 -12.09 -2.33
CA THR A 339 -5.44 -11.38 -1.79
C THR A 339 -6.07 -12.16 -0.63
N LEU A 340 -6.43 -11.46 0.44
CA LEU A 340 -7.34 -11.94 1.49
C LEU A 340 -8.72 -11.30 1.29
N ILE A 341 -9.74 -12.13 1.04
CA ILE A 341 -11.14 -11.69 0.97
C ILE A 341 -11.82 -12.03 2.30
N MET A 342 -12.18 -11.02 3.06
CA MET A 342 -12.93 -11.12 4.30
C MET A 342 -14.38 -10.67 4.03
N ASN A 343 -15.26 -11.65 3.81
CA ASN A 343 -16.65 -11.40 3.44
C ASN A 343 -17.58 -11.77 4.60
N GLN A 344 -18.48 -10.86 4.98
CA GLN A 344 -19.40 -11.02 6.10
C GLN A 344 -20.79 -11.58 5.69
N GLU A 345 -21.06 -11.68 4.38
CA GLU A 345 -22.39 -12.03 3.85
C GLU A 345 -22.43 -13.42 3.21
N ASP A 346 -21.38 -13.81 2.50
CA ASP A 346 -21.31 -15.11 1.80
C ASP A 346 -20.67 -16.21 2.68
N THR A 347 -21.20 -17.42 2.59
CA THR A 347 -20.57 -18.60 3.20
C THR A 347 -19.27 -18.97 2.49
N LEU A 348 -18.40 -19.72 3.16
CA LEU A 348 -17.14 -20.18 2.57
C LEU A 348 -17.35 -20.98 1.28
N ASN A 349 -18.42 -21.80 1.21
CA ASN A 349 -18.75 -22.56 0.00
C ASN A 349 -19.17 -21.65 -1.15
N GLN A 350 -19.90 -20.57 -0.89
CA GLN A 350 -20.25 -19.57 -1.92
C GLN A 350 -19.01 -18.84 -2.44
N LEU A 351 -18.07 -18.48 -1.57
CA LEU A 351 -16.81 -17.87 -1.95
C LEU A 351 -15.95 -18.82 -2.81
N LYS A 352 -15.86 -20.09 -2.41
CA LYS A 352 -15.17 -21.14 -3.17
C LYS A 352 -15.81 -21.36 -4.54
N LEU A 353 -17.14 -21.40 -4.62
CA LEU A 353 -17.87 -21.56 -5.87
C LEU A 353 -17.58 -20.41 -6.84
N LYS A 354 -17.62 -19.16 -6.34
CA LYS A 354 -17.26 -17.97 -7.12
C LYS A 354 -15.82 -18.07 -7.63
N ALA A 355 -14.86 -18.38 -6.76
CA ALA A 355 -13.47 -18.53 -7.15
C ALA A 355 -13.28 -19.60 -8.23
N LYS A 356 -13.89 -20.78 -8.06
CA LYS A 356 -13.87 -21.86 -9.07
C LYS A 356 -14.42 -21.40 -10.41
N ALA A 357 -15.55 -20.69 -10.42
CA ALA A 357 -16.17 -20.18 -11.65
C ALA A 357 -15.24 -19.23 -12.42
N TYR A 358 -14.57 -18.33 -11.71
CA TYR A 358 -13.56 -17.44 -12.29
C TYR A 358 -12.34 -18.22 -12.79
N CYS A 359 -11.83 -19.19 -12.02
CA CYS A 359 -10.71 -20.03 -12.42
C CYS A 359 -11.03 -20.83 -13.69
N GLN A 360 -12.24 -21.40 -13.81
CA GLN A 360 -12.66 -22.11 -15.03
C GLN A 360 -12.76 -21.18 -16.22
N HIS A 361 -13.23 -19.94 -16.01
CA HIS A 361 -13.39 -18.98 -17.11
C HIS A 361 -12.06 -18.42 -17.61
N PHE A 362 -11.12 -18.14 -16.71
CA PHE A 362 -9.82 -17.57 -17.03
C PHE A 362 -8.71 -18.62 -17.15
N ARG A 363 -9.05 -19.93 -17.14
CA ARG A 363 -8.06 -20.94 -17.49
C ARG A 363 -7.53 -20.64 -18.88
N PRO A 364 -6.21 -20.46 -19.05
CA PRO A 364 -5.64 -20.44 -20.38
C PRO A 364 -6.00 -21.78 -21.04
N THR A 365 -6.61 -21.74 -22.22
CA THR A 365 -6.67 -22.90 -23.09
C THR A 365 -5.22 -23.32 -23.37
N GLU A 366 -4.99 -24.61 -23.59
CA GLU A 366 -3.63 -25.17 -23.83
C GLU A 366 -2.87 -24.41 -24.92
N ASP A 367 -3.56 -23.81 -25.89
CA ASP A 367 -2.99 -22.97 -26.95
C ASP A 367 -2.48 -21.56 -26.49
N HIS A 368 -2.90 -21.07 -25.34
CA HIS A 368 -2.41 -19.80 -24.76
C HIS A 368 -1.30 -20.03 -23.74
N VAL A 369 -0.96 -21.28 -23.44
CA VAL A 369 0.13 -21.70 -22.56
C VAL A 369 1.46 -21.74 -23.34
N GLN A 370 1.74 -20.77 -24.15
CA GLN A 370 3.13 -20.47 -24.56
C GLN A 370 3.93 -19.84 -23.43
N GLY A 371 3.56 -20.03 -22.27
CA GLY A 371 4.29 -19.78 -21.08
C GLY A 371 3.54 -20.38 -19.95
N ASP A 372 3.85 -21.59 -19.68
CA ASP A 372 3.59 -22.34 -18.45
C ASP A 372 4.06 -21.55 -17.21
N LEU A 373 3.60 -20.28 -17.11
CA LEU A 373 3.96 -19.35 -16.05
C LEU A 373 3.48 -19.85 -14.70
N LEU A 374 2.35 -20.59 -14.67
CA LEU A 374 1.81 -21.18 -13.44
C LEU A 374 2.58 -22.45 -13.03
N ASN A 375 3.01 -23.27 -13.99
CA ASN A 375 3.78 -24.47 -13.71
C ASN A 375 5.29 -24.22 -13.61
N LYS A 376 5.83 -23.17 -14.25
CA LYS A 376 7.24 -22.78 -14.15
C LYS A 376 7.58 -21.96 -12.93
N ARG A 377 6.60 -21.32 -12.26
CA ARG A 377 6.86 -20.63 -10.99
C ARG A 377 7.09 -21.67 -9.90
N LYS A 378 8.20 -21.49 -9.17
CA LYS A 378 8.46 -22.28 -7.96
C LYS A 378 7.26 -22.12 -7.00
N PRO A 379 6.86 -23.15 -6.24
CA PRO A 379 5.71 -23.06 -5.34
C PRO A 379 5.72 -21.83 -4.44
N LYS A 380 6.90 -21.36 -4.04
CA LYS A 380 7.11 -20.16 -3.22
C LYS A 380 6.78 -18.82 -3.94
N ASP A 381 6.71 -18.81 -5.26
CA ASP A 381 6.47 -17.61 -6.07
C ASP A 381 5.01 -17.52 -6.54
N ARG A 382 4.17 -18.51 -6.20
CA ARG A 382 2.74 -18.51 -6.48
C ARG A 382 2.03 -17.54 -5.56
N LYS A 383 1.09 -16.81 -6.12
CA LYS A 383 0.20 -15.91 -5.38
C LYS A 383 -1.15 -16.56 -5.21
N ASP A 384 -1.74 -16.43 -4.03
CA ASP A 384 -2.96 -17.12 -3.63
C ASP A 384 -4.08 -16.16 -3.25
N ILE A 385 -5.30 -16.70 -3.24
CA ILE A 385 -6.48 -16.02 -2.73
C ILE A 385 -6.94 -16.76 -1.47
N PHE A 386 -6.97 -16.04 -0.37
CA PHE A 386 -7.44 -16.54 0.92
C PHE A 386 -8.84 -16.01 1.20
N PHE A 387 -9.68 -16.85 1.81
CA PHE A 387 -11.07 -16.50 2.11
C PHE A 387 -11.33 -16.63 3.60
N TYR A 388 -12.07 -15.66 4.14
CA TYR A 388 -12.69 -15.74 5.45
C TYR A 388 -14.19 -15.43 5.31
N SER A 389 -15.04 -16.26 5.92
CA SER A 389 -16.49 -16.10 5.93
C SER A 389 -16.99 -15.63 7.29
N GLY A 390 -17.35 -14.36 7.37
CA GLY A 390 -18.01 -13.81 8.55
C GLY A 390 -19.48 -14.20 8.68
N ALA A 391 -20.08 -14.81 7.63
CA ALA A 391 -21.39 -15.40 7.70
C ALA A 391 -21.38 -16.68 8.57
N GLU A 392 -20.27 -17.40 8.59
CA GLU A 392 -20.07 -18.61 9.43
C GLU A 392 -19.47 -18.25 10.80
N GLU A 393 -18.49 -17.34 10.82
CA GLU A 393 -17.84 -16.88 12.04
C GLU A 393 -17.64 -15.36 11.99
N LYS A 394 -18.48 -14.61 12.75
CA LYS A 394 -18.45 -13.15 12.76
C LYS A 394 -17.11 -12.63 13.27
N PHE A 395 -16.56 -11.65 12.57
CA PHE A 395 -15.42 -10.88 13.06
C PHE A 395 -15.74 -9.39 13.11
N ILE A 396 -15.19 -8.72 14.11
CA ILE A 396 -15.34 -7.28 14.32
C ILE A 396 -13.94 -6.73 14.59
N LEU A 397 -13.55 -5.69 13.84
CA LEU A 397 -12.24 -5.05 13.97
C LEU A 397 -12.24 -3.94 15.02
N GLY A 398 -13.40 -3.33 15.26
CA GLY A 398 -13.52 -2.26 16.24
C GLY A 398 -14.94 -2.12 16.77
N LYS A 399 -15.03 -1.54 17.97
CA LYS A 399 -16.32 -1.24 18.64
C LYS A 399 -16.35 0.21 19.07
N PHE A 400 -17.45 0.92 18.74
CA PHE A 400 -17.66 2.28 19.17
C PHE A 400 -18.38 2.30 20.53
N LYS A 401 -17.78 3.00 21.51
CA LYS A 401 -18.37 3.33 22.80
C LYS A 401 -18.25 4.83 23.03
N LYS A 402 -19.36 5.54 23.16
CA LYS A 402 -19.37 6.99 23.39
C LYS A 402 -18.45 7.75 22.42
N ASN A 403 -18.54 7.44 21.12
CA ASN A 403 -17.73 8.00 20.01
C ASN A 403 -16.22 7.69 20.09
N ILE A 404 -15.79 6.77 20.95
CA ILE A 404 -14.41 6.28 21.00
C ILE A 404 -14.37 4.92 20.31
N LEU A 405 -13.47 4.75 19.34
CA LEU A 405 -13.22 3.48 18.66
C LEU A 405 -12.23 2.64 19.46
N GLU A 406 -12.70 1.53 20.01
CA GLU A 406 -11.88 0.51 20.66
C GLU A 406 -11.48 -0.55 19.62
N LYS A 407 -10.20 -0.94 19.57
CA LYS A 407 -9.72 -2.05 18.74
C LYS A 407 -10.16 -3.38 19.35
N MET A 408 -10.68 -4.28 18.52
CA MET A 408 -11.07 -5.62 18.92
C MET A 408 -9.92 -6.63 18.62
N PRO A 409 -9.87 -7.80 19.28
CA PRO A 409 -8.80 -8.78 19.07
C PRO A 409 -8.56 -9.17 17.60
N HIS A 410 -9.61 -9.32 16.82
CA HIS A 410 -9.53 -9.65 15.39
C HIS A 410 -8.71 -8.64 14.58
N TYR A 411 -8.54 -7.39 15.07
CA TYR A 411 -7.68 -6.41 14.40
C TYR A 411 -6.22 -6.89 14.32
N ASP A 412 -5.67 -7.35 15.44
CA ASP A 412 -4.29 -7.85 15.50
C ASP A 412 -4.14 -9.23 14.84
N GLU A 413 -5.17 -10.07 14.89
CA GLU A 413 -5.21 -11.36 14.21
C GLU A 413 -5.16 -11.19 12.70
N VAL A 414 -5.99 -10.31 12.12
CA VAL A 414 -5.98 -10.01 10.68
C VAL A 414 -4.63 -9.47 10.26
N LYS A 415 -4.08 -8.51 11.01
CA LYS A 415 -2.76 -7.94 10.73
C LYS A 415 -1.67 -9.02 10.73
N SER A 416 -1.67 -9.89 11.73
CA SER A 416 -0.70 -10.99 11.86
C SER A 416 -0.82 -11.99 10.70
N LEU A 417 -2.04 -12.35 10.32
CA LEU A 417 -2.32 -13.24 9.19
C LEU A 417 -1.82 -12.64 7.87
N VAL A 418 -2.08 -11.34 7.64
CA VAL A 418 -1.64 -10.65 6.41
C VAL A 418 -0.12 -10.67 6.29
N ILE A 419 0.59 -10.45 7.39
CA ILE A 419 2.06 -10.49 7.42
C ILE A 419 2.55 -11.93 7.22
N GLU A 420 2.01 -12.92 7.96
CA GLU A 420 2.40 -14.32 7.89
C GLU A 420 2.23 -14.92 6.49
N LYS A 421 1.08 -14.67 5.86
CA LYS A 421 0.77 -15.19 4.53
C LYS A 421 1.31 -14.32 3.39
N ASN A 422 2.01 -13.23 3.70
CA ASN A 422 2.53 -12.27 2.72
C ASN A 422 1.45 -11.80 1.71
N ILE A 423 0.33 -11.34 2.27
CA ILE A 423 -0.81 -10.86 1.51
C ILE A 423 -0.54 -9.42 1.06
N ASP A 424 -0.85 -9.14 -0.20
CA ASP A 424 -0.62 -7.84 -0.82
C ASP A 424 -1.88 -6.98 -0.85
N LEU A 425 -3.07 -7.61 -0.84
CA LEU A 425 -4.38 -6.97 -0.91
C LEU A 425 -5.34 -7.57 0.12
N ILE A 426 -6.01 -6.72 0.89
CA ILE A 426 -7.10 -7.10 1.79
C ILE A 426 -8.40 -6.52 1.24
N VAL A 427 -9.43 -7.35 1.13
CA VAL A 427 -10.78 -6.93 0.75
C VAL A 427 -11.71 -7.13 1.94
N PHE A 428 -12.39 -6.08 2.38
CA PHE A 428 -13.43 -6.12 3.39
C PHE A 428 -14.82 -5.89 2.75
N ASP A 429 -15.71 -6.85 2.86
CA ASP A 429 -17.03 -6.85 2.20
C ASP A 429 -18.14 -7.31 3.18
N PRO A 430 -19.04 -6.42 3.64
CA PRO A 430 -19.02 -4.96 3.48
C PRO A 430 -18.40 -4.21 4.68
N PHE A 431 -18.07 -2.93 4.48
CA PHE A 431 -17.46 -2.03 5.47
C PHE A 431 -18.26 -1.92 6.77
N ILE A 432 -19.58 -1.78 6.66
CA ILE A 432 -20.46 -1.51 7.81
C ILE A 432 -20.43 -2.62 8.87
N LEU A 433 -20.21 -3.85 8.46
CA LEU A 433 -20.24 -5.02 9.37
C LEU A 433 -18.90 -5.24 10.11
N LEU A 434 -17.86 -4.44 9.82
CA LEU A 434 -16.56 -4.54 10.49
C LEU A 434 -16.53 -3.88 11.86
N PHE A 435 -17.53 -3.02 12.16
CA PHE A 435 -17.52 -2.19 13.35
C PHE A 435 -18.85 -2.25 14.08
N GLU A 436 -18.81 -2.62 15.35
CA GLU A 436 -20.01 -2.57 16.21
C GLU A 436 -20.27 -1.14 16.68
N GLY A 437 -21.51 -0.67 16.54
CA GLY A 437 -21.93 0.67 16.98
C GLY A 437 -21.46 1.83 16.09
N LEU A 438 -21.00 1.55 14.87
CA LEU A 438 -20.63 2.59 13.89
C LEU A 438 -21.87 3.34 13.39
N ASP A 439 -21.89 4.66 13.52
CA ASP A 439 -22.83 5.52 12.80
C ASP A 439 -22.25 5.92 11.43
N GLU A 440 -22.83 5.37 10.35
CA GLU A 440 -22.40 5.69 8.98
C GLU A 440 -22.54 7.17 8.61
N ASN A 441 -23.41 7.92 9.28
CA ASN A 441 -23.62 9.34 9.04
C ASN A 441 -22.66 10.22 9.86
N SER A 442 -22.06 9.68 10.91
CA SER A 442 -21.04 10.36 11.71
C SER A 442 -19.74 10.47 10.96
N ALA A 443 -19.34 11.70 10.62
CA ALA A 443 -18.05 11.99 10.00
C ALA A 443 -16.86 11.51 10.86
N HIS A 444 -16.98 11.64 12.18
CA HIS A 444 -15.97 11.22 13.15
C HIS A 444 -15.79 9.70 13.16
N ASP A 445 -16.88 8.94 13.26
CA ASP A 445 -16.85 7.48 13.36
C ASP A 445 -16.30 6.87 12.08
N VAL A 446 -16.80 7.34 10.93
CA VAL A 446 -16.33 6.89 9.61
C VAL A 446 -14.85 7.20 9.42
N SER A 447 -14.38 8.41 9.79
CA SER A 447 -12.95 8.76 9.69
C SER A 447 -12.07 7.91 10.60
N SER A 448 -12.55 7.62 11.82
CA SER A 448 -11.83 6.77 12.78
C SER A 448 -11.73 5.32 12.29
N ALA A 449 -12.82 4.76 11.77
CA ALA A 449 -12.86 3.43 11.16
C ALA A 449 -11.92 3.32 9.94
N MET A 450 -11.98 4.29 9.03
CA MET A 450 -11.12 4.35 7.84
C MET A 450 -9.64 4.47 8.20
N LYS A 451 -9.31 5.26 9.24
CA LYS A 451 -7.94 5.37 9.76
C LYS A 451 -7.44 4.01 10.26
N LEU A 452 -8.26 3.28 11.02
CA LEU A 452 -7.92 1.96 11.54
C LEU A 452 -7.67 0.95 10.42
N LEU A 453 -8.49 0.91 9.38
CA LEU A 453 -8.29 0.05 8.21
C LEU A 453 -7.03 0.42 7.42
N THR A 454 -6.79 1.73 7.23
CA THR A 454 -5.57 2.21 6.56
C THR A 454 -4.32 1.83 7.37
N GLU A 455 -4.40 1.89 8.71
CA GLU A 455 -3.32 1.48 9.60
C GLU A 455 -2.94 -0.01 9.41
N ILE A 456 -3.92 -0.91 9.27
CA ILE A 456 -3.66 -2.32 8.91
C ILE A 456 -2.84 -2.39 7.62
N GLY A 457 -3.28 -1.70 6.56
CA GLY A 457 -2.59 -1.70 5.26
C GLY A 457 -1.15 -1.18 5.35
N VAL A 458 -0.94 -0.09 6.09
CA VAL A 458 0.40 0.50 6.29
C VAL A 458 1.32 -0.43 7.06
N GLN A 459 0.83 -1.01 8.18
CA GLN A 459 1.63 -1.87 9.07
C GLN A 459 1.94 -3.24 8.45
N SER A 460 1.06 -3.76 7.60
CA SER A 460 1.23 -5.05 6.93
C SER A 460 1.77 -4.95 5.50
N ASN A 461 2.07 -3.75 5.00
CA ASN A 461 2.50 -3.51 3.62
C ASN A 461 1.51 -4.02 2.56
N ALA A 462 0.21 -3.89 2.82
CA ALA A 462 -0.87 -4.32 1.93
C ALA A 462 -1.73 -3.13 1.47
N ALA A 463 -2.44 -3.28 0.35
CA ALA A 463 -3.55 -2.40 0.01
C ALA A 463 -4.83 -2.86 0.72
N VAL A 464 -5.73 -1.93 1.02
CA VAL A 464 -7.03 -2.23 1.63
C VAL A 464 -8.13 -1.79 0.68
N VAL A 465 -8.97 -2.73 0.26
CA VAL A 465 -10.20 -2.46 -0.48
C VAL A 465 -11.40 -2.63 0.45
N ILE A 466 -12.24 -1.62 0.52
CA ILE A 466 -13.52 -1.69 1.23
C ILE A 466 -14.67 -1.72 0.23
N VAL A 467 -15.66 -2.55 0.51
CA VAL A 467 -16.90 -2.64 -0.27
C VAL A 467 -18.01 -1.95 0.49
N ASP A 468 -18.77 -1.12 -0.21
CA ASP A 468 -19.82 -0.30 0.40
C ASP A 468 -21.07 -0.21 -0.46
N HIS A 469 -22.20 0.19 0.15
CA HIS A 469 -23.45 0.40 -0.54
C HIS A 469 -23.64 1.87 -0.95
N THR A 470 -24.41 2.09 -2.03
CA THR A 470 -24.83 3.44 -2.44
C THR A 470 -26.15 3.82 -1.80
N SER A 471 -26.39 5.12 -1.60
CA SER A 471 -27.69 5.64 -1.14
C SER A 471 -28.76 5.57 -2.26
N LYS A 472 -30.03 5.40 -1.86
CA LYS A 472 -31.15 5.40 -2.83
C LYS A 472 -31.31 6.74 -3.59
N GLN A 473 -30.87 7.86 -3.00
CA GLN A 473 -30.94 9.19 -3.61
C GLN A 473 -29.94 9.38 -4.77
N SER A 474 -28.94 8.53 -4.89
CA SER A 474 -27.94 8.59 -5.98
C SER A 474 -28.48 8.15 -7.36
N LEU A 475 -29.78 7.88 -7.48
CA LEU A 475 -30.43 7.47 -8.72
C LEU A 475 -30.71 8.62 -9.71
N SER A 476 -30.37 9.88 -9.39
CA SER A 476 -30.52 10.98 -10.35
C SER A 476 -29.59 10.76 -11.55
N SER A 477 -30.08 11.03 -12.76
CA SER A 477 -29.44 10.73 -14.05
C SER A 477 -28.08 11.42 -14.29
N ASN A 478 -27.68 12.36 -13.44
CA ASN A 478 -26.48 13.19 -13.64
C ASN A 478 -25.17 12.62 -13.12
N TYR A 479 -25.18 11.63 -12.20
CA TYR A 479 -23.93 11.12 -11.61
C TYR A 479 -22.94 10.50 -12.63
N LYS A 480 -23.42 10.03 -13.78
CA LYS A 480 -22.55 9.46 -14.82
C LYS A 480 -21.61 10.48 -15.44
N ASN A 481 -22.03 11.72 -15.52
CA ASN A 481 -21.28 12.82 -16.10
C ASN A 481 -20.66 13.76 -15.07
N ASP A 482 -21.03 13.63 -13.78
CA ASP A 482 -20.56 14.49 -12.70
C ASP A 482 -19.75 13.66 -11.68
N ILE A 483 -18.47 13.94 -11.58
CA ILE A 483 -17.53 13.29 -10.67
C ILE A 483 -17.91 13.56 -9.20
N ASN A 484 -18.36 14.75 -8.89
CA ASN A 484 -18.77 15.10 -7.52
C ASN A 484 -20.02 14.32 -7.10
N ALA A 485 -20.97 14.16 -8.02
CA ALA A 485 -22.14 13.31 -7.79
C ALA A 485 -21.76 11.82 -7.60
N ARG A 486 -20.72 11.32 -8.27
CA ARG A 486 -20.21 9.94 -8.05
C ARG A 486 -19.65 9.76 -6.63
N GLN A 487 -18.93 10.76 -6.13
CA GLN A 487 -18.38 10.72 -4.76
C GLN A 487 -19.48 10.76 -3.71
N SER A 488 -20.51 11.56 -3.96
CA SER A 488 -21.68 11.71 -3.06
C SER A 488 -22.62 10.51 -3.09
N ALA A 489 -22.52 9.64 -4.10
CA ALA A 489 -23.39 8.47 -4.24
C ALA A 489 -23.16 7.40 -3.19
N THR A 490 -22.00 7.36 -2.55
CA THR A 490 -21.69 6.40 -1.48
C THR A 490 -22.58 6.64 -0.27
N LYS A 491 -23.22 5.57 0.24
CA LYS A 491 -24.12 5.64 1.42
C LYS A 491 -23.33 6.06 2.66
N GLY A 492 -23.95 6.93 3.48
CA GLY A 492 -23.35 7.47 4.70
C GLY A 492 -22.47 8.68 4.42
N SER A 493 -21.45 8.88 5.24
CA SER A 493 -20.59 10.05 5.17
C SER A 493 -19.67 10.05 3.93
N ILE A 494 -19.58 11.20 3.24
CA ILE A 494 -18.60 11.47 2.19
C ILE A 494 -17.15 11.24 2.64
N ASN A 495 -16.93 11.18 3.95
CA ASN A 495 -15.61 10.96 4.54
C ASN A 495 -15.00 9.58 4.22
N LYS A 496 -15.81 8.56 3.88
CA LYS A 496 -15.28 7.28 3.36
C LYS A 496 -14.47 7.52 2.08
N MET A 497 -15.05 8.26 1.13
CA MET A 497 -14.38 8.61 -0.11
C MET A 497 -13.23 9.59 0.11
N SER A 498 -13.38 10.54 1.04
CA SER A 498 -12.30 11.48 1.35
C SER A 498 -11.06 10.79 1.92
N ALA A 499 -11.23 9.79 2.78
CA ALA A 499 -10.16 9.02 3.38
C ALA A 499 -9.51 8.02 2.40
N ALA A 500 -10.27 7.46 1.44
CA ALA A 500 -9.72 6.59 0.40
C ALA A 500 -8.88 7.38 -0.61
N ARG A 501 -7.88 6.73 -1.21
CA ARG A 501 -7.04 7.32 -2.26
C ARG A 501 -7.58 7.11 -3.68
N GLY A 502 -8.50 6.17 -3.83
CA GLY A 502 -9.22 5.91 -5.06
C GLY A 502 -10.55 5.25 -4.79
N GLY A 503 -11.40 5.16 -5.80
CA GLY A 503 -12.68 4.50 -5.67
C GLY A 503 -13.38 4.24 -6.99
N LEU A 504 -14.20 3.19 -6.99
CA LEU A 504 -15.04 2.76 -8.10
C LEU A 504 -16.51 2.77 -7.69
N LEU A 505 -17.38 3.12 -8.63
CA LEU A 505 -18.83 3.09 -8.51
C LEU A 505 -19.42 2.16 -9.55
N LEU A 506 -20.15 1.13 -9.12
CA LEU A 506 -20.79 0.16 -9.99
C LEU A 506 -22.26 0.52 -10.22
N ASN A 507 -22.64 0.55 -11.48
CA ASN A 507 -24.02 0.83 -11.92
C ASN A 507 -24.48 -0.14 -12.98
N HIS A 508 -25.77 -0.48 -12.98
CA HIS A 508 -26.38 -1.20 -14.07
C HIS A 508 -26.50 -0.33 -15.34
N MET A 509 -26.43 -0.96 -16.50
CA MET A 509 -26.81 -0.32 -17.76
C MET A 509 -28.27 0.07 -17.69
N THR A 510 -28.59 1.29 -18.09
CA THR A 510 -29.99 1.73 -18.22
C THR A 510 -30.61 1.22 -19.53
N LYS A 511 -31.95 1.14 -19.59
CA LYS A 511 -32.66 0.79 -20.83
C LYS A 511 -32.34 1.76 -21.96
N ASP A 512 -32.26 3.05 -21.66
CA ASP A 512 -31.88 4.06 -22.63
C ASP A 512 -30.45 3.90 -23.18
N GLU A 513 -29.50 3.54 -22.32
CA GLU A 513 -28.13 3.25 -22.77
C GLU A 513 -28.10 2.00 -23.65
N ALA A 514 -28.79 0.93 -23.25
CA ALA A 514 -28.87 -0.28 -24.05
C ALA A 514 -29.39 0.02 -25.44
N LYS A 515 -30.54 0.67 -25.55
CA LYS A 515 -31.21 0.97 -26.82
C LYS A 515 -30.50 2.04 -27.65
N LYS A 516 -30.27 3.23 -27.03
CA LYS A 516 -29.81 4.42 -27.76
C LYS A 516 -28.30 4.45 -27.99
N VAL A 517 -27.52 3.86 -27.07
CA VAL A 517 -26.05 3.91 -27.14
C VAL A 517 -25.49 2.64 -27.78
N PHE A 518 -25.93 1.47 -27.33
CA PHE A 518 -25.32 0.21 -27.73
C PHE A 518 -26.14 -0.60 -28.76
N GLY A 519 -27.42 -0.24 -29.00
CA GLY A 519 -28.30 -1.04 -29.86
C GLY A 519 -28.60 -2.42 -29.32
N ILE A 520 -28.55 -2.58 -28.00
CA ILE A 520 -28.85 -3.82 -27.27
C ILE A 520 -30.33 -3.82 -26.91
N ASP A 521 -30.96 -4.98 -26.91
CA ASP A 521 -32.32 -5.19 -26.39
C ASP A 521 -32.40 -4.66 -24.95
N GLU A 522 -33.34 -3.75 -24.69
CA GLU A 522 -33.52 -3.08 -23.39
C GLU A 522 -33.75 -4.08 -22.23
N ASN A 523 -34.29 -5.27 -22.52
CA ASN A 523 -34.48 -6.33 -21.52
C ASN A 523 -33.16 -7.00 -21.09
N LYS A 524 -32.09 -6.84 -21.87
CA LYS A 524 -30.74 -7.35 -21.54
C LYS A 524 -29.87 -6.36 -20.80
N CYS A 525 -30.34 -5.15 -20.53
CA CYS A 525 -29.56 -4.10 -19.83
C CYS A 525 -29.00 -4.56 -18.49
N THR A 526 -29.74 -5.40 -17.73
CA THR A 526 -29.32 -5.94 -16.42
C THR A 526 -28.11 -6.89 -16.49
N GLN A 527 -27.75 -7.36 -17.70
CA GLN A 527 -26.56 -8.20 -17.90
C GLN A 527 -25.25 -7.41 -17.90
N PHE A 528 -25.33 -6.08 -17.92
CA PHE A 528 -24.16 -5.22 -18.06
C PHE A 528 -24.01 -4.28 -16.86
N ILE A 529 -22.76 -4.13 -16.43
CA ILE A 529 -22.35 -3.26 -15.34
C ILE A 529 -21.38 -2.22 -15.88
N ASN A 530 -21.63 -0.95 -15.59
CA ASN A 530 -20.67 0.12 -15.80
C ASN A 530 -19.88 0.37 -14.52
N VAL A 531 -18.58 0.30 -14.58
CA VAL A 531 -17.67 0.61 -13.48
C VAL A 531 -17.04 1.96 -13.74
N LEU A 532 -17.39 2.95 -12.93
CA LEU A 532 -16.98 4.34 -13.05
C LEU A 532 -15.94 4.69 -11.98
N ASP A 533 -14.91 5.43 -12.34
CA ASP A 533 -14.05 6.06 -11.34
C ASP A 533 -14.87 7.07 -10.56
N SER A 534 -14.94 6.91 -9.24
CA SER A 534 -15.54 7.91 -8.33
C SER A 534 -14.48 8.81 -7.72
N LYS A 535 -13.24 8.32 -7.57
CA LYS A 535 -12.09 9.08 -7.09
C LYS A 535 -10.80 8.44 -7.62
N ASN A 536 -9.83 9.26 -7.99
CA ASN A 536 -8.47 8.82 -8.27
C ASN A 536 -7.49 9.95 -7.91
N ASN A 537 -6.62 9.72 -6.93
CA ASN A 537 -5.62 10.70 -6.49
C ASN A 537 -4.30 10.59 -7.29
N TYR A 538 -4.18 9.61 -8.18
CA TYR A 538 -2.92 9.27 -8.85
C TYR A 538 -2.95 9.51 -10.36
N ALA A 539 -4.14 9.60 -10.93
CA ALA A 539 -4.36 9.83 -12.34
C ALA A 539 -5.65 10.64 -12.55
N PRO A 540 -5.84 11.28 -13.70
CA PRO A 540 -7.12 11.88 -14.05
C PRO A 540 -8.26 10.86 -13.94
N VAL A 541 -9.35 11.22 -13.28
CA VAL A 541 -10.54 10.38 -13.15
C VAL A 541 -11.09 10.09 -14.55
N LYS A 542 -11.24 8.81 -14.87
CA LYS A 542 -11.83 8.42 -16.16
C LYS A 542 -13.30 8.86 -16.20
N ILE A 543 -13.63 9.75 -17.11
CA ILE A 543 -15.02 10.20 -17.34
C ILE A 543 -15.87 9.02 -17.80
N ARG A 544 -15.29 8.14 -18.62
CA ARG A 544 -15.93 6.92 -19.12
C ARG A 544 -15.57 5.76 -18.21
N GLY A 545 -16.57 4.94 -17.85
CA GLY A 545 -16.35 3.71 -17.11
C GLY A 545 -15.95 2.55 -18.03
N SER A 546 -15.41 1.50 -17.40
CA SER A 546 -15.23 0.21 -18.05
C SER A 546 -16.54 -0.59 -17.97
N TRP A 547 -16.85 -1.33 -19.05
CA TRP A 547 -18.05 -2.13 -19.10
C TRP A 547 -17.76 -3.59 -18.81
N LEU A 548 -18.53 -4.17 -17.88
CA LEU A 548 -18.46 -5.57 -17.53
C LEU A 548 -19.76 -6.26 -17.92
N LYS A 549 -19.66 -7.49 -18.42
CA LYS A 549 -20.79 -8.36 -18.73
C LYS A 549 -20.90 -9.47 -17.68
N LYS A 550 -22.12 -9.70 -17.19
CA LYS A 550 -22.44 -10.86 -16.36
C LYS A 550 -22.48 -12.11 -17.24
N LYS A 551 -21.76 -13.15 -16.83
CA LYS A 551 -21.73 -14.47 -17.47
C LYS A 551 -22.03 -15.53 -16.42
N VAL A 552 -22.91 -16.45 -16.76
CA VAL A 552 -23.15 -17.65 -15.95
C VAL A 552 -22.13 -18.70 -16.33
N VAL A 553 -21.50 -19.30 -15.33
CA VAL A 553 -20.58 -20.44 -15.47
C VAL A 553 -21.11 -21.57 -14.60
N ASN A 554 -21.28 -22.75 -15.18
CA ASN A 554 -21.67 -23.92 -14.43
C ASN A 554 -20.44 -24.57 -13.80
N VAL A 555 -20.47 -24.76 -12.49
CA VAL A 555 -19.39 -25.34 -11.67
C VAL A 555 -20.02 -26.43 -10.81
N ASP A 556 -19.57 -27.66 -10.95
CA ASP A 556 -20.06 -28.79 -10.16
C ASP A 556 -21.61 -28.87 -10.14
N SER A 557 -22.24 -28.67 -11.29
CA SER A 557 -23.70 -28.61 -11.48
C SER A 557 -24.42 -27.45 -10.81
N GLN A 558 -23.69 -26.40 -10.39
CA GLN A 558 -24.23 -25.18 -9.84
C GLN A 558 -23.91 -23.98 -10.75
N ASP A 559 -24.90 -23.15 -11.00
CA ASP A 559 -24.74 -21.95 -11.79
C ASP A 559 -24.15 -20.82 -10.93
N CYS A 560 -23.05 -20.25 -11.38
CA CYS A 560 -22.39 -19.13 -10.72
C CYS A 560 -22.20 -17.97 -11.69
N MET A 561 -22.59 -16.76 -11.25
CA MET A 561 -22.44 -15.55 -12.05
C MET A 561 -21.06 -14.92 -11.80
N ILE A 562 -20.32 -14.71 -12.88
CA ILE A 562 -19.06 -13.98 -12.91
C ILE A 562 -19.19 -12.66 -13.69
N LEU A 563 -18.25 -11.75 -13.49
CA LEU A 563 -18.07 -10.55 -14.31
C LEU A 563 -16.86 -10.73 -15.23
N LYS A 564 -17.00 -10.31 -16.48
CA LYS A 564 -15.89 -10.20 -17.42
C LYS A 564 -15.91 -8.86 -18.12
N GLU A 565 -14.75 -8.35 -18.50
CA GLU A 565 -14.64 -7.15 -19.31
C GLU A 565 -15.27 -7.37 -20.70
N ASP A 566 -15.99 -6.37 -21.20
CA ASP A 566 -16.61 -6.41 -22.52
C ASP A 566 -16.04 -5.30 -23.40
N GLU A 567 -14.97 -5.63 -24.13
CA GLU A 567 -14.29 -4.72 -25.05
C GLU A 567 -15.20 -4.26 -26.21
N THR A 568 -16.17 -5.09 -26.60
CA THR A 568 -17.05 -4.74 -27.72
C THR A 568 -17.94 -3.55 -27.38
N LEU A 569 -18.43 -3.49 -26.13
CA LEU A 569 -19.20 -2.32 -25.65
C LEU A 569 -18.32 -1.07 -25.52
N ALA A 570 -17.09 -1.23 -25.05
CA ALA A 570 -16.15 -0.12 -24.94
C ALA A 570 -15.85 0.48 -26.33
N ARG A 571 -15.58 -0.39 -27.32
CA ARG A 571 -15.34 0.02 -28.72
C ARG A 571 -16.58 0.64 -29.34
N ALA A 572 -17.77 0.04 -29.23
CA ALA A 572 -19.02 0.56 -29.75
C ALA A 572 -19.37 1.94 -29.19
N TYR A 573 -19.14 2.14 -27.88
CA TYR A 573 -19.35 3.43 -27.25
C TYR A 573 -18.37 4.49 -27.76
N ALA A 574 -17.10 4.15 -27.92
CA ALA A 574 -16.08 5.02 -28.46
C ALA A 574 -16.41 5.42 -29.91
N GLN A 575 -16.80 4.44 -30.74
CA GLN A 575 -17.16 4.67 -32.14
C GLN A 575 -18.36 5.61 -32.28
N LYS A 576 -19.48 5.35 -31.57
CA LYS A 576 -20.66 6.24 -31.62
C LYS A 576 -20.40 7.64 -31.09
N LYS A 577 -19.50 7.77 -30.12
CA LYS A 577 -19.11 9.10 -29.66
C LYS A 577 -18.33 9.83 -30.73
N ASN A 578 -17.37 9.18 -31.38
CA ASN A 578 -16.59 9.75 -32.47
C ASN A 578 -17.51 10.11 -33.66
N GLU A 579 -18.47 9.25 -34.02
CA GLU A 579 -19.48 9.55 -35.04
C GLU A 579 -20.29 10.80 -34.68
N LYS A 580 -20.71 10.94 -33.41
CA LYS A 580 -21.46 12.11 -32.96
C LYS A 580 -20.60 13.38 -32.90
N GLU A 581 -19.35 13.27 -32.53
CA GLU A 581 -18.40 14.40 -32.51
C GLU A 581 -18.07 14.83 -33.95
N ASN A 582 -17.81 13.87 -34.84
CA ASN A 582 -17.61 14.14 -36.25
C ASN A 582 -18.84 14.78 -36.89
N LEU A 583 -20.05 14.29 -36.58
CA LEU A 583 -21.28 14.92 -37.08
C LEU A 583 -21.42 16.38 -36.59
N LEU A 584 -21.10 16.67 -35.35
CA LEU A 584 -21.14 18.03 -34.82
C LEU A 584 -20.09 18.92 -35.50
N GLN A 585 -18.88 18.42 -35.73
CA GLN A 585 -17.82 19.14 -36.46
C GLN A 585 -18.21 19.36 -37.94
N ASN A 586 -18.76 18.36 -38.60
CA ASN A 586 -19.26 18.46 -39.96
C ASN A 586 -20.40 19.49 -40.08
N ASN A 587 -21.29 19.54 -39.09
CA ASN A 587 -22.33 20.58 -39.05
C ASN A 587 -21.73 21.99 -38.96
N ILE A 588 -20.67 22.18 -38.18
CA ILE A 588 -19.95 23.45 -38.10
C ILE A 588 -19.25 23.74 -39.44
N LEU A 589 -18.58 22.73 -40.02
CA LEU A 589 -17.92 22.87 -41.34
C LEU A 589 -18.89 23.27 -42.46
N SER A 590 -20.10 22.73 -42.48
CA SER A 590 -21.12 23.09 -43.45
C SER A 590 -21.61 24.53 -43.30
N CYS A 591 -21.51 25.12 -42.12
CA CYS A 591 -21.86 26.51 -41.86
C CYS A 591 -20.64 27.45 -41.76
N PHE A 592 -19.43 26.94 -42.05
CA PHE A 592 -18.17 27.62 -41.74
C PHE A 592 -18.07 29.02 -42.36
N ASP A 593 -18.40 29.17 -43.64
CA ASP A 593 -18.29 30.45 -44.35
C ASP A 593 -19.22 31.50 -43.73
N ARG A 594 -20.44 31.11 -43.38
CA ARG A 594 -21.39 31.95 -42.66
C ARG A 594 -20.96 32.35 -41.26
N ILE A 595 -20.29 31.41 -40.56
CA ILE A 595 -19.66 31.68 -39.26
C ILE A 595 -18.57 32.73 -39.45
N ILE A 596 -17.69 32.60 -40.45
CA ILE A 596 -16.62 33.56 -40.73
C ILE A 596 -17.19 34.95 -41.09
N GLU A 597 -18.23 35.01 -41.92
CA GLU A 597 -18.93 36.28 -42.22
C GLU A 597 -19.44 36.97 -40.95
N THR A 598 -19.89 36.17 -39.95
CA THR A 598 -20.42 36.70 -38.70
C THR A 598 -19.33 37.39 -37.85
N PHE A 599 -18.06 37.03 -38.03
CA PHE A 599 -16.94 37.72 -37.36
C PHE A 599 -16.82 39.20 -37.80
N GLY A 600 -17.13 39.53 -39.08
CA GLY A 600 -17.12 40.93 -39.54
C GLY A 600 -15.80 41.64 -39.29
N GLY A 601 -14.66 40.96 -39.52
CA GLY A 601 -13.32 41.49 -39.29
C GLY A 601 -12.79 41.41 -37.85
N ARG A 602 -13.54 40.82 -36.92
CA ARG A 602 -13.10 40.58 -35.52
C ARG A 602 -12.41 39.23 -35.41
N ASP A 603 -11.60 39.08 -34.37
CA ASP A 603 -10.94 37.78 -34.06
C ASP A 603 -11.70 36.97 -32.99
N ASP A 604 -12.67 37.57 -32.31
CA ASP A 604 -13.53 36.90 -31.37
C ASP A 604 -15.01 37.28 -31.52
N ILE A 605 -15.91 36.39 -31.13
CA ILE A 605 -17.35 36.61 -31.15
C ILE A 605 -18.07 35.71 -30.13
N SER A 606 -19.22 36.17 -29.59
CA SER A 606 -19.99 35.38 -28.64
C SER A 606 -20.64 34.15 -29.31
N VAL A 607 -20.69 33.02 -28.58
CA VAL A 607 -21.37 31.79 -29.01
C VAL A 607 -22.84 32.08 -29.40
N ASN A 608 -23.53 32.93 -28.66
CA ASN A 608 -24.92 33.30 -28.92
C ASN A 608 -25.08 33.97 -30.31
N LYS A 609 -24.13 34.82 -30.72
CA LYS A 609 -24.18 35.51 -31.99
C LYS A 609 -23.96 34.57 -33.18
N ILE A 610 -23.05 33.59 -33.02
CA ILE A 610 -22.87 32.52 -34.02
C ILE A 610 -24.12 31.64 -34.08
N ALA A 611 -24.64 31.20 -32.93
CA ALA A 611 -25.85 30.38 -32.89
C ALA A 611 -27.06 31.08 -33.56
N ALA A 612 -27.18 32.40 -33.41
CA ALA A 612 -28.21 33.17 -34.11
C ALA A 612 -28.00 33.21 -35.62
N SER A 613 -26.73 33.29 -36.10
CA SER A 613 -26.43 33.37 -37.53
C SER A 613 -26.69 32.07 -38.29
N ILE A 614 -26.40 30.90 -37.64
CA ILE A 614 -26.52 29.56 -38.26
C ILE A 614 -27.78 28.81 -37.85
N GLY A 615 -28.62 29.38 -36.96
CA GLY A 615 -29.79 28.69 -36.41
C GLY A 615 -30.84 28.29 -37.46
N ASN A 616 -30.85 28.93 -38.62
CA ASN A 616 -31.74 28.62 -39.73
C ASN A 616 -31.13 27.68 -40.78
N GLU A 617 -29.87 27.31 -40.64
CA GLU A 617 -29.21 26.34 -41.54
C GLU A 617 -29.84 24.96 -41.40
N TYR A 618 -29.81 24.15 -42.47
CA TYR A 618 -30.45 22.84 -42.52
C TYR A 618 -30.11 21.95 -41.36
N CYS A 619 -28.84 21.93 -40.94
CA CYS A 619 -28.34 21.12 -39.83
C CYS A 619 -28.80 21.59 -38.43
N TYR A 620 -29.27 22.84 -38.30
CA TYR A 620 -29.75 23.43 -37.05
C TYR A 620 -31.22 23.86 -37.06
N LYS A 621 -31.90 23.69 -38.23
CA LYS A 621 -33.31 24.03 -38.37
C LYS A 621 -34.19 23.29 -37.38
N ASN A 622 -35.09 24.01 -36.70
CA ASN A 622 -35.97 23.48 -35.65
C ASN A 622 -35.29 23.04 -34.35
N ILE A 623 -34.02 23.37 -34.14
CA ILE A 623 -33.34 23.13 -32.86
C ILE A 623 -33.44 24.40 -31.98
N LYS A 624 -33.70 24.23 -30.69
CA LYS A 624 -33.73 25.35 -29.75
C LYS A 624 -32.39 26.06 -29.69
N HIS A 625 -32.40 27.39 -29.67
CA HIS A 625 -31.20 28.22 -29.65
C HIS A 625 -30.18 27.83 -28.57
N THR A 626 -30.66 27.52 -27.36
CA THR A 626 -29.79 27.05 -26.26
C THR A 626 -29.07 25.74 -26.61
N THR A 627 -29.75 24.81 -27.29
CA THR A 627 -29.18 23.55 -27.74
C THR A 627 -28.16 23.76 -28.85
N VAL A 628 -28.41 24.71 -29.78
CA VAL A 628 -27.44 25.10 -30.80
C VAL A 628 -26.17 25.66 -30.16
N CYS A 629 -26.31 26.55 -29.17
CA CYS A 629 -25.16 27.08 -28.41
C CYS A 629 -24.33 25.96 -27.74
N GLU A 630 -24.99 24.99 -27.14
CA GLU A 630 -24.30 23.82 -26.50
C GLU A 630 -23.58 22.95 -27.53
N GLN A 631 -24.21 22.72 -28.68
CA GLN A 631 -23.59 21.95 -29.78
C GLN A 631 -22.38 22.67 -30.35
N ILE A 632 -22.44 24.00 -30.56
CA ILE A 632 -21.31 24.82 -31.00
C ILE A 632 -20.15 24.72 -30.00
N LYS A 633 -20.41 24.97 -28.73
CA LYS A 633 -19.39 24.85 -27.67
C LYS A 633 -18.71 23.49 -27.70
N LYS A 634 -19.49 22.41 -27.83
CA LYS A 634 -18.98 21.05 -27.84
C LYS A 634 -18.17 20.74 -29.11
N ALA A 635 -18.65 21.17 -30.29
CA ALA A 635 -17.95 20.92 -31.54
C ALA A 635 -16.60 21.66 -31.63
N LEU A 636 -16.52 22.84 -31.00
CA LEU A 636 -15.35 23.71 -31.07
C LEU A 636 -14.44 23.62 -29.84
N SER A 637 -14.74 22.75 -28.89
CA SER A 637 -13.87 22.51 -27.73
C SER A 637 -12.61 21.74 -28.15
N GLY A 638 -11.48 22.02 -27.48
CA GLY A 638 -10.20 21.42 -27.82
C GLY A 638 -9.53 22.14 -29.02
N GLU A 639 -9.16 21.38 -30.03
CA GLU A 639 -8.46 21.91 -31.21
C GLU A 639 -9.34 22.79 -32.14
N GLY A 640 -10.67 22.75 -31.94
CA GLY A 640 -11.62 23.49 -32.78
C GLY A 640 -11.84 22.85 -34.15
N VAL A 641 -12.25 23.66 -35.12
CA VAL A 641 -12.50 23.24 -36.51
C VAL A 641 -11.70 24.14 -37.44
N THR A 642 -10.99 23.53 -38.38
CA THR A 642 -10.18 24.23 -39.38
C THR A 642 -10.75 24.00 -40.76
N LYS A 643 -10.84 25.08 -41.58
CA LYS A 643 -11.13 25.03 -43.00
C LYS A 643 -10.17 25.97 -43.70
N ASN A 644 -9.46 25.47 -44.70
CA ASN A 644 -8.33 26.20 -45.33
C ASN A 644 -7.29 26.58 -44.25
N THR A 645 -6.85 27.85 -44.28
CA THR A 645 -5.90 28.42 -43.30
C THR A 645 -6.57 29.05 -42.07
N ILE A 646 -7.87 28.86 -41.89
CA ILE A 646 -8.63 29.47 -40.80
C ILE A 646 -9.10 28.40 -39.82
N ARG A 647 -8.74 28.57 -38.57
CA ARG A 647 -9.23 27.76 -37.45
C ARG A 647 -10.19 28.57 -36.58
N ILE A 648 -11.30 27.94 -36.17
CA ILE A 648 -12.20 28.47 -35.16
C ILE A 648 -12.26 27.52 -33.96
N HIS A 649 -12.17 28.06 -32.77
CA HIS A 649 -12.24 27.28 -31.54
C HIS A 649 -13.01 28.02 -30.44
N TYR A 650 -13.51 27.24 -29.47
CA TYR A 650 -14.22 27.79 -28.33
C TYR A 650 -13.23 28.16 -27.21
N CYS A 651 -13.46 29.36 -26.62
CA CYS A 651 -12.73 29.83 -25.44
C CYS A 651 -13.72 30.29 -24.36
N TYR A 652 -13.36 30.02 -23.13
CA TYR A 652 -14.04 30.54 -21.96
C TYR A 652 -13.13 31.55 -21.25
N ASP A 653 -13.58 32.80 -21.17
CA ASP A 653 -12.83 33.90 -20.57
C ASP A 653 -13.49 34.34 -19.26
N ASP A 654 -12.89 34.00 -18.14
CA ASP A 654 -13.38 34.38 -16.82
C ASP A 654 -13.26 35.87 -16.51
N ASN A 655 -12.35 36.57 -17.20
CA ASN A 655 -12.08 38.00 -16.97
C ASN A 655 -13.05 38.90 -17.73
N ASP A 656 -13.77 38.38 -18.72
CA ASP A 656 -14.76 39.17 -19.46
C ASP A 656 -16.12 39.17 -18.75
N THR A 657 -16.49 40.29 -18.17
CA THR A 657 -17.75 40.45 -17.42
C THR A 657 -19.00 40.41 -18.30
N LYS A 658 -18.86 40.63 -19.61
CA LYS A 658 -20.01 40.73 -20.56
C LYS A 658 -20.18 39.49 -21.43
N THR A 659 -19.09 38.85 -21.85
CA THR A 659 -19.15 37.74 -22.81
C THR A 659 -18.14 36.65 -22.46
N LYS A 660 -18.49 35.82 -21.47
CA LYS A 660 -17.62 34.73 -21.00
C LYS A 660 -17.40 33.59 -21.99
N HIS A 661 -18.34 33.40 -22.91
CA HIS A 661 -18.31 32.33 -23.91
C HIS A 661 -18.05 32.87 -25.30
N LYS A 662 -16.85 32.70 -25.81
CA LYS A 662 -16.39 33.23 -27.10
C LYS A 662 -15.98 32.14 -28.06
N ILE A 663 -16.07 32.43 -29.35
CA ILE A 663 -15.41 31.67 -30.41
C ILE A 663 -14.29 32.57 -30.94
N ILE A 664 -13.10 32.03 -31.03
CA ILE A 664 -11.90 32.71 -31.50
C ILE A 664 -11.56 32.20 -32.88
N LYS A 665 -11.21 33.12 -33.78
CA LYS A 665 -10.69 32.84 -35.11
C LYS A 665 -9.18 33.09 -35.12
N SER A 666 -8.41 32.16 -35.66
CA SER A 666 -6.97 32.28 -35.84
C SER A 666 -6.55 31.79 -37.22
N THR A 667 -5.45 32.30 -37.76
CA THR A 667 -4.81 31.74 -38.96
C THR A 667 -3.85 30.64 -38.57
N VAL A 668 -3.87 29.53 -39.31
CA VAL A 668 -3.00 28.39 -39.12
C VAL A 668 -1.91 28.43 -40.18
N PRO A 669 -0.61 28.31 -39.87
CA PRO A 669 0.44 28.20 -40.87
C PRO A 669 0.23 26.98 -41.78
N ASP A 670 0.64 27.11 -43.05
CA ASP A 670 0.48 26.04 -44.06
C ASP A 670 1.20 24.73 -43.72
N ASP A 671 2.18 24.77 -42.81
CA ASP A 671 2.97 23.60 -42.37
C ASP A 671 2.39 22.86 -41.16
N ASP A 672 1.20 23.20 -40.65
CA ASP A 672 0.57 22.49 -39.54
C ASP A 672 -0.02 21.16 -40.05
N PRO A 673 0.45 19.98 -39.53
CA PRO A 673 -0.04 18.65 -39.95
C PRO A 673 -1.57 18.49 -39.81
N LEU A 674 -2.26 19.36 -39.05
CA LEU A 674 -3.72 19.37 -38.91
C LEU A 674 -4.45 20.11 -40.05
N SER A 675 -3.73 20.77 -40.95
CA SER A 675 -4.33 21.49 -42.10
C SER A 675 -4.75 20.58 -43.27
N CYS A 676 -4.38 19.28 -43.24
CA CYS A 676 -4.55 18.34 -44.35
C CYS A 676 -5.78 17.40 -44.25
N HIS A 677 -6.77 17.71 -43.42
CA HIS A 677 -8.03 16.96 -43.40
C HIS A 677 -9.22 17.85 -43.82
N SER A 678 -9.34 18.03 -45.13
CA SER A 678 -10.57 18.51 -45.76
C SER A 678 -11.45 17.34 -46.19
#